data_dd5226935f768ec88f7337473e46fdc3
#
_entry.id   dd5226935f768ec88f7337473e46fdc3
#
_cell.length_a   1.000
_cell.length_b   1.000
_cell.length_c   1.000
_cell.angle_alpha   90.00
_cell.angle_beta   90.00
_cell.angle_gamma   90.00
#
_symmetry.space_group_name_H-M   'P 1'
#
loop_
_entity.id
_entity.type
_entity.pdbx_description
1 polymer ?
#
loop_
_entity_poly.entity_id
_entity_poly.type
_entity_poly.pdbx_seq_one_letter_code
_entity_poly.pdbx_strand_id
1 'polypeptide(L)'
;MGREKFDFGIDLGTTNSAIACMDNGKIKIIKSDGYQKDTTPSRVQITKKGLRVGDSADESSKNIFIEFKRTMGANKTYSCEASEHEYNSEELSAEVLKQLKSYVVEEDIQAAVITVPNQFHQSQIDATQRAAELAGFDSCELLQEPIAASMAFGIEADSMSGHWLVFDFGGGTFDAALMKVDEGIMKVIDTDGNNHLGGKDIDSAIINKILIPSLQKEFVLDEPLADNVRGRKLQATLKTLAERVKISLSSKTEEFVDSESICEDDEGEELIFEFTVSLKEYENVVTPIFQSAIDIAKGLIERKIKSKDLGAILLVGGPTFSQTLRRMMSEQFDCKIDTSIDPMTSVAMGAALFASTKTIPLNLQKRDFAKIQLTLKYPETTVETEENLGVMINRATSEGEIPDILSLEVSRTDGGWTSGKVKIDDAEIIEIKLDAGKPNVFDITLSDNQGSQLACEPARITIIQGLKAAKSTLPHSICIDSVLTGSGKQRLVVLEGLEKNNTLPAKGKGVFKTQKAIRPGNKADVLTIPIIEGEPGEQSVLNQGAAEIKCTGEDLSALLPEGSEVELTVSIDSSRRITLSAYFPYIDENFDVEVAKTRDTQLKEVDADVISAEIKKAQHTLTLIEGQNADRLYDKLTDLQQELQNASNDYDTKQKISENLKSILKELDRVDAAAEWPKIEQDIRDALEDVRLSNEQYGDNETTKLLVLVESKAREVIEQQNIKLGLDLIEQIHAMGFALIRQETGLWISYIKGFDDDFDTQQWSDPNAARQLINQAKQIIATQP
;
A
#
# COMPACT_ATOMS: atom_id res chain seq x y z
N MET A 1 3.45 -26.86 23.87
CA MET A 1 2.16 -26.98 23.16
C MET A 1 2.24 -26.09 21.94
N GLY A 2 1.78 -26.54 20.77
CA GLY A 2 1.75 -25.68 19.59
C GLY A 2 0.71 -24.58 19.76
N ARG A 3 0.97 -23.37 19.27
CA ARG A 3 -0.03 -22.30 19.23
C ARG A 3 -1.05 -22.60 18.13
N GLU A 4 -2.30 -22.22 18.34
CA GLU A 4 -3.35 -22.29 17.35
C GLU A 4 -3.55 -20.96 16.62
N LYS A 5 -3.12 -19.87 17.25
CA LYS A 5 -3.17 -18.50 16.73
C LYS A 5 -1.76 -18.03 16.40
N PHE A 6 -1.67 -17.04 15.51
CA PHE A 6 -0.40 -16.41 15.19
C PHE A 6 0.26 -15.79 16.41
N ASP A 7 -0.50 -15.02 17.20
CA ASP A 7 -0.14 -14.35 18.45
C ASP A 7 1.06 -13.40 18.39
N PHE A 8 1.95 -13.50 17.39
CA PHE A 8 3.11 -12.65 17.22
C PHE A 8 2.89 -11.58 16.19
N GLY A 9 3.15 -10.33 16.58
CA GLY A 9 3.14 -9.16 15.72
C GLY A 9 4.52 -8.53 15.65
N ILE A 10 4.97 -8.22 14.42
CA ILE A 10 6.27 -7.63 14.17
C ILE A 10 6.07 -6.31 13.44
N ASP A 11 6.60 -5.25 14.01
CA ASP A 11 6.84 -3.99 13.30
C ASP A 11 8.24 -4.07 12.65
N LEU A 12 8.27 -4.22 11.33
CA LEU A 12 9.51 -4.19 10.54
C LEU A 12 9.74 -2.74 10.08
N GLY A 13 10.34 -1.92 10.92
CA GLY A 13 10.57 -0.50 10.64
C GLY A 13 11.83 -0.20 9.82
N THR A 14 11.89 0.99 9.21
CA THR A 14 13.07 1.44 8.44
C THR A 14 14.29 1.64 9.33
N THR A 15 14.11 2.15 10.53
CA THR A 15 15.20 2.47 11.46
C THR A 15 15.21 1.52 12.68
N ASN A 16 14.04 1.25 13.24
CA ASN A 16 13.87 0.36 14.37
C ASN A 16 12.74 -0.62 14.09
N SER A 17 12.89 -1.84 14.56
CA SER A 17 11.89 -2.90 14.48
C SER A 17 11.53 -3.38 15.89
N ALA A 18 10.33 -3.91 16.06
CA ALA A 18 9.86 -4.43 17.34
C ALA A 18 9.06 -5.71 17.14
N ILE A 19 9.05 -6.57 18.16
CA ILE A 19 8.21 -7.77 18.21
C ILE A 19 7.37 -7.76 19.49
N ALA A 20 6.11 -8.09 19.34
CA ALA A 20 5.16 -8.25 20.44
C ALA A 20 4.44 -9.59 20.35
N CYS A 21 3.94 -10.08 21.47
CA CYS A 21 3.09 -11.26 21.47
C CYS A 21 1.84 -11.07 22.35
N MET A 22 0.78 -11.76 21.98
CA MET A 22 -0.39 -11.95 22.81
C MET A 22 -0.15 -13.15 23.73
N ASP A 23 -0.03 -12.89 25.00
CA ASP A 23 0.16 -13.92 26.03
C ASP A 23 -0.93 -13.81 27.10
N ASN A 24 -1.79 -14.84 27.18
CA ASN A 24 -2.88 -14.90 28.15
C ASN A 24 -3.76 -13.62 28.19
N GLY A 25 -4.13 -13.10 27.02
CA GLY A 25 -4.97 -11.90 26.88
C GLY A 25 -4.24 -10.57 27.16
N LYS A 26 -2.93 -10.61 27.33
CA LYS A 26 -2.09 -9.41 27.49
C LYS A 26 -1.08 -9.29 26.36
N ILE A 27 -0.98 -8.11 25.83
CA ILE A 27 0.07 -7.81 24.85
C ILE A 27 1.37 -7.54 25.59
N LYS A 28 2.44 -8.19 25.17
CA LYS A 28 3.79 -8.03 25.72
C LYS A 28 4.76 -7.70 24.60
N ILE A 29 5.54 -6.63 24.77
CA ILE A 29 6.71 -6.38 23.94
C ILE A 29 7.80 -7.36 24.34
N ILE A 30 8.39 -8.03 23.35
CA ILE A 30 9.51 -8.94 23.57
C ILE A 30 10.80 -8.13 23.43
N LYS A 31 11.52 -8.05 24.52
CA LYS A 31 12.74 -7.23 24.61
C LYS A 31 13.92 -7.89 23.92
N SER A 32 14.80 -7.06 23.38
CA SER A 32 16.03 -7.53 22.77
C SER A 32 16.91 -8.26 23.76
N ASP A 33 17.50 -9.40 23.34
CA ASP A 33 18.38 -10.19 24.18
C ASP A 33 19.68 -9.41 24.48
N GLY A 34 20.08 -9.45 25.74
CA GLY A 34 21.28 -8.76 26.23
C GLY A 34 21.17 -7.25 26.44
N TYR A 35 20.35 -6.55 25.67
CA TYR A 35 20.18 -5.08 25.76
C TYR A 35 18.91 -4.66 26.48
N GLN A 36 17.93 -5.55 26.60
CA GLN A 36 16.64 -5.33 27.27
C GLN A 36 15.84 -4.12 26.76
N LYS A 37 15.98 -3.82 25.45
CA LYS A 37 15.28 -2.73 24.77
C LYS A 37 13.98 -3.24 24.14
N ASP A 38 12.99 -2.39 24.05
CA ASP A 38 11.70 -2.67 23.44
C ASP A 38 11.74 -2.66 21.92
N THR A 39 12.80 -2.07 21.31
CA THR A 39 13.04 -2.02 19.88
C THR A 39 14.45 -2.48 19.53
N THR A 40 14.62 -2.95 18.31
CA THR A 40 15.90 -3.38 17.74
C THR A 40 16.21 -2.51 16.52
N PRO A 41 17.39 -1.86 16.43
CA PRO A 41 17.79 -1.13 15.23
C PRO A 41 17.74 -2.01 13.98
N SER A 42 17.12 -1.54 12.90
CA SER A 42 17.00 -2.25 11.61
C SER A 42 18.30 -2.09 10.82
N ARG A 43 19.37 -2.69 11.31
CA ARG A 43 20.70 -2.64 10.71
C ARG A 43 21.41 -4.00 10.77
N VAL A 44 22.17 -4.29 9.72
CA VAL A 44 22.89 -5.55 9.55
C VAL A 44 24.36 -5.25 9.24
N GLN A 45 25.26 -5.78 10.05
CA GLN A 45 26.69 -5.76 9.78
C GLN A 45 27.17 -7.15 9.36
N ILE A 46 27.87 -7.22 8.25
CA ILE A 46 28.43 -8.46 7.73
C ILE A 46 29.94 -8.46 7.98
N THR A 47 30.43 -9.50 8.62
CA THR A 47 31.85 -9.68 8.94
C THR A 47 32.31 -11.04 8.43
N LYS A 48 33.64 -11.22 8.30
CA LYS A 48 34.22 -12.52 7.96
C LYS A 48 33.90 -13.63 8.96
N LYS A 49 33.42 -13.29 10.16
CA LYS A 49 33.11 -14.25 11.23
C LYS A 49 31.60 -14.52 11.36
N GLY A 50 30.75 -13.82 10.61
CA GLY A 50 29.29 -13.93 10.66
C GLY A 50 28.59 -12.59 10.67
N LEU A 51 27.28 -12.65 10.88
CA LEU A 51 26.37 -11.50 10.88
C LEU A 51 26.22 -10.92 12.29
N ARG A 52 26.03 -9.62 12.37
CA ARG A 52 25.58 -8.89 13.57
C ARG A 52 24.39 -8.03 13.21
N VAL A 53 23.34 -8.11 14.00
CA VAL A 53 22.08 -7.39 13.72
C VAL A 53 21.73 -6.53 14.92
N GLY A 54 21.09 -5.40 14.68
CA GLY A 54 20.60 -4.51 15.72
C GLY A 54 21.72 -3.85 16.53
N ASP A 55 21.57 -3.82 17.83
CA ASP A 55 22.51 -3.15 18.76
C ASP A 55 23.93 -3.74 18.73
N SER A 56 24.10 -4.98 18.28
CA SER A 56 25.42 -5.62 18.16
C SER A 56 26.22 -5.19 16.92
N ALA A 57 25.58 -4.52 15.95
CA ALA A 57 26.20 -4.04 14.72
C ALA A 57 26.96 -2.74 14.95
N ASP A 58 28.20 -2.69 14.46
CA ASP A 58 29.07 -1.51 14.56
C ASP A 58 28.80 -0.54 13.41
N GLU A 59 28.30 0.65 13.73
CA GLU A 59 27.96 1.68 12.76
C GLU A 59 29.15 2.26 11.99
N SER A 60 30.37 2.15 12.52
CA SER A 60 31.59 2.62 11.85
C SER A 60 32.10 1.64 10.79
N SER A 61 31.51 0.46 10.69
CA SER A 61 31.92 -0.58 9.75
C SER A 61 31.56 -0.24 8.31
N LYS A 62 32.47 -0.52 7.37
CA LYS A 62 32.18 -0.42 5.93
C LYS A 62 31.12 -1.40 5.41
N ASN A 63 30.92 -2.52 6.11
CA ASN A 63 29.97 -3.57 5.74
C ASN A 63 28.75 -3.53 6.65
N ILE A 64 28.30 -2.34 7.01
CA ILE A 64 27.03 -2.11 7.68
C ILE A 64 25.99 -1.65 6.67
N PHE A 65 24.81 -2.25 6.75
CA PHE A 65 23.65 -1.94 5.91
C PHE A 65 22.52 -1.43 6.78
N ILE A 66 22.00 -0.27 6.41
CA ILE A 66 20.92 0.45 7.11
C ILE A 66 19.87 0.90 6.10
N GLU A 67 18.67 1.19 6.56
CA GLU A 67 17.59 1.79 5.76
C GLU A 67 17.17 0.99 4.51
N PHE A 68 17.56 -0.26 4.40
CA PHE A 68 17.29 -1.12 3.24
C PHE A 68 15.79 -1.37 3.01
N LYS A 69 14.92 -1.14 3.99
CA LYS A 69 13.45 -1.18 3.80
C LYS A 69 12.98 -0.17 2.73
N ARG A 70 13.67 0.94 2.55
CA ARG A 70 13.34 1.95 1.52
C ARG A 70 13.49 1.42 0.10
N THR A 71 14.36 0.46 -0.10
CA THR A 71 14.60 -0.17 -1.40
C THR A 71 13.96 -1.57 -1.53
N MET A 72 13.01 -1.87 -0.63
CA MET A 72 12.23 -3.10 -0.69
C MET A 72 11.51 -3.21 -2.03
N GLY A 73 11.62 -4.37 -2.68
CA GLY A 73 11.03 -4.60 -4.00
C GLY A 73 11.74 -3.88 -5.17
N ALA A 74 12.85 -3.17 -4.89
CA ALA A 74 13.68 -2.55 -5.92
C ALA A 74 14.84 -3.46 -6.33
N ASN A 75 15.36 -3.31 -7.56
CA ASN A 75 16.53 -4.05 -8.05
C ASN A 75 17.86 -3.51 -7.49
N LYS A 76 17.83 -2.94 -6.27
CA LYS A 76 19.07 -2.47 -5.63
C LYS A 76 19.78 -3.61 -4.94
N THR A 77 21.09 -3.73 -5.18
CA THR A 77 21.97 -4.59 -4.44
C THR A 77 22.94 -3.80 -3.56
N TYR A 78 23.40 -4.43 -2.53
CA TYR A 78 24.35 -3.91 -1.54
C TYR A 78 25.61 -4.79 -1.57
N SER A 79 26.69 -4.23 -2.11
CA SER A 79 27.97 -4.93 -2.18
C SER A 79 28.59 -5.08 -0.80
N CYS A 80 29.14 -6.25 -0.50
CA CYS A 80 29.79 -6.57 0.76
C CYS A 80 31.21 -7.08 0.53
N GLU A 81 32.22 -6.30 0.92
CA GLU A 81 33.63 -6.71 0.80
C GLU A 81 34.01 -7.92 1.68
N ALA A 82 33.23 -8.19 2.73
CA ALA A 82 33.53 -9.24 3.68
C ALA A 82 33.08 -10.64 3.23
N SER A 83 32.06 -10.74 2.38
CA SER A 83 31.44 -11.99 1.96
C SER A 83 31.49 -12.26 0.45
N GLU A 84 31.97 -11.32 -0.37
CA GLU A 84 31.95 -11.38 -1.84
C GLU A 84 30.53 -11.63 -2.42
N HIS A 85 29.47 -11.35 -1.62
CA HIS A 85 28.08 -11.50 -1.98
C HIS A 85 27.42 -10.13 -2.06
N GLU A 86 26.53 -9.95 -3.03
CA GLU A 86 25.65 -8.78 -3.12
C GLU A 86 24.33 -9.13 -2.46
N TYR A 87 23.94 -8.34 -1.47
CA TYR A 87 22.70 -8.52 -0.74
C TYR A 87 21.61 -7.63 -1.32
N ASN A 88 20.37 -8.12 -1.34
CA ASN A 88 19.20 -7.28 -1.61
C ASN A 88 18.48 -6.89 -0.32
N SER A 89 17.47 -6.01 -0.44
CA SER A 89 16.72 -5.53 0.72
C SER A 89 15.93 -6.63 1.43
N GLU A 90 15.50 -7.64 0.70
CA GLU A 90 14.74 -8.79 1.24
C GLU A 90 15.63 -9.64 2.14
N GLU A 91 16.86 -9.94 1.70
CA GLU A 91 17.84 -10.70 2.47
C GLU A 91 18.26 -9.98 3.74
N LEU A 92 18.49 -8.65 3.66
CA LEU A 92 18.84 -7.85 4.83
C LEU A 92 17.67 -7.74 5.81
N SER A 93 16.44 -7.58 5.31
CA SER A 93 15.22 -7.57 6.14
C SER A 93 14.99 -8.91 6.80
N ALA A 94 15.29 -10.03 6.09
CA ALA A 94 15.19 -11.36 6.66
C ALA A 94 16.13 -11.55 7.86
N GLU A 95 17.34 -10.97 7.84
CA GLU A 95 18.24 -11.04 8.98
C GLU A 95 17.70 -10.29 10.21
N VAL A 96 17.05 -9.16 10.01
CA VAL A 96 16.35 -8.44 11.11
C VAL A 96 15.21 -9.29 11.65
N LEU A 97 14.40 -9.88 10.78
CA LEU A 97 13.31 -10.76 11.18
C LEU A 97 13.79 -12.01 11.93
N LYS A 98 14.90 -12.63 11.52
CA LYS A 98 15.55 -13.74 12.23
C LYS A 98 16.02 -13.31 13.62
N GLN A 99 16.59 -12.10 13.74
CA GLN A 99 17.03 -11.56 15.01
C GLN A 99 15.84 -11.39 15.97
N LEU A 100 14.73 -10.78 15.50
CA LEU A 100 13.52 -10.60 16.31
C LEU A 100 12.91 -11.96 16.72
N LYS A 101 12.85 -12.91 15.78
CA LYS A 101 12.39 -14.28 16.05
C LYS A 101 13.24 -14.96 17.14
N SER A 102 14.55 -14.72 17.15
CA SER A 102 15.48 -15.32 18.12
C SER A 102 15.30 -14.87 19.57
N TYR A 103 14.61 -13.73 19.80
CA TYR A 103 14.32 -13.28 21.16
C TYR A 103 13.25 -14.13 21.87
N VAL A 104 12.50 -14.91 21.11
CA VAL A 104 11.54 -15.87 21.68
C VAL A 104 12.24 -17.21 21.85
N VAL A 105 12.76 -17.45 23.07
CA VAL A 105 13.56 -18.63 23.39
C VAL A 105 12.70 -19.86 23.69
N GLU A 106 11.48 -19.64 24.17
CA GLU A 106 10.61 -20.71 24.69
C GLU A 106 9.93 -21.54 23.60
N GLU A 107 9.84 -21.00 22.38
CA GLU A 107 9.15 -21.63 21.25
C GLU A 107 9.72 -21.18 19.90
N ASP A 108 9.57 -22.02 18.88
CA ASP A 108 9.89 -21.67 17.50
C ASP A 108 8.64 -21.03 16.83
N ILE A 109 8.75 -19.74 16.48
CA ILE A 109 7.66 -18.98 15.86
C ILE A 109 7.56 -19.40 14.39
N GLN A 110 6.47 -20.07 14.02
CA GLN A 110 6.20 -20.48 12.63
C GLN A 110 5.32 -19.49 11.87
N ALA A 111 4.53 -18.69 12.58
CA ALA A 111 3.59 -17.75 12.00
C ALA A 111 3.64 -16.39 12.71
N ALA A 112 3.57 -15.31 11.94
CA ALA A 112 3.54 -13.96 12.47
C ALA A 112 2.75 -13.00 11.56
N VAL A 113 2.25 -11.92 12.16
CA VAL A 113 1.78 -10.74 11.42
C VAL A 113 2.94 -9.75 11.34
N ILE A 114 3.29 -9.32 10.13
CA ILE A 114 4.33 -8.32 9.89
C ILE A 114 3.68 -7.06 9.33
N THR A 115 4.06 -5.89 9.85
CA THR A 115 3.47 -4.64 9.40
C THR A 115 4.20 -4.06 8.19
N VAL A 116 3.43 -3.35 7.36
CA VAL A 116 3.90 -2.66 6.17
C VAL A 116 3.30 -1.26 6.12
N PRO A 117 4.03 -0.26 5.58
CA PRO A 117 3.46 1.05 5.29
C PRO A 117 2.19 0.94 4.44
N ASN A 118 1.22 1.83 4.69
CA ASN A 118 -0.03 1.78 3.94
C ASN A 118 0.19 1.98 2.43
N GLN A 119 1.13 2.82 2.05
CA GLN A 119 1.40 3.18 0.65
C GLN A 119 2.31 2.19 -0.10
N PHE A 120 2.71 1.07 0.52
CA PHE A 120 3.52 0.08 -0.17
C PHE A 120 2.80 -0.45 -1.41
N HIS A 121 3.53 -0.42 -2.54
CA HIS A 121 3.12 -1.05 -3.78
C HIS A 121 3.26 -2.57 -3.73
N GLN A 122 2.63 -3.27 -4.67
CA GLN A 122 2.63 -4.73 -4.70
C GLN A 122 4.04 -5.34 -4.70
N SER A 123 4.99 -4.74 -5.42
CA SER A 123 6.39 -5.20 -5.43
C SER A 123 7.03 -5.20 -4.03
N GLN A 124 6.71 -4.19 -3.21
CA GLN A 124 7.22 -4.06 -1.84
C GLN A 124 6.53 -5.04 -0.88
N ILE A 125 5.23 -5.31 -1.11
CA ILE A 125 4.46 -6.33 -0.39
C ILE A 125 5.04 -7.70 -0.63
N ASP A 126 5.25 -8.08 -1.91
CA ASP A 126 5.81 -9.36 -2.29
C ASP A 126 7.25 -9.55 -1.74
N ALA A 127 8.04 -8.48 -1.75
CA ALA A 127 9.38 -8.47 -1.18
C ALA A 127 9.37 -8.67 0.34
N THR A 128 8.40 -8.07 1.05
CA THR A 128 8.25 -8.26 2.50
C THR A 128 7.83 -9.70 2.82
N GLN A 129 6.96 -10.30 2.03
CA GLN A 129 6.60 -11.72 2.17
C GLN A 129 7.80 -12.63 1.95
N ARG A 130 8.61 -12.38 0.89
CA ARG A 130 9.83 -13.14 0.65
C ARG A 130 10.86 -12.98 1.78
N ALA A 131 10.98 -11.79 2.36
CA ALA A 131 11.82 -11.58 3.54
C ALA A 131 11.37 -12.42 4.74
N ALA A 132 10.05 -12.53 4.97
CA ALA A 132 9.50 -13.40 6.01
C ALA A 132 9.79 -14.89 5.74
N GLU A 133 9.64 -15.35 4.52
CA GLU A 133 9.99 -16.73 4.10
C GLU A 133 11.49 -17.02 4.31
N LEU A 134 12.36 -16.09 3.90
CA LEU A 134 13.81 -16.18 4.12
C LEU A 134 14.19 -16.16 5.61
N ALA A 135 13.37 -15.53 6.44
CA ALA A 135 13.52 -15.55 7.89
C ALA A 135 13.01 -16.85 8.54
N GLY A 136 12.40 -17.73 7.78
CA GLY A 136 11.90 -19.03 8.25
C GLY A 136 10.56 -18.94 8.94
N PHE A 137 9.67 -18.05 8.49
CA PHE A 137 8.25 -18.09 8.82
C PHE A 137 7.53 -18.97 7.78
N ASP A 138 6.80 -19.97 8.25
CA ASP A 138 6.00 -20.87 7.41
C ASP A 138 4.67 -20.20 6.96
N SER A 139 4.21 -19.23 7.73
CA SER A 139 3.03 -18.42 7.43
C SER A 139 3.22 -16.97 7.87
N CYS A 140 2.90 -16.04 7.00
CA CYS A 140 2.96 -14.61 7.28
C CYS A 140 1.71 -13.91 6.76
N GLU A 141 1.03 -13.13 7.60
CA GLU A 141 0.05 -12.15 7.17
C GLU A 141 0.63 -10.74 7.28
N LEU A 142 0.33 -9.91 6.28
CA LEU A 142 0.75 -8.52 6.28
C LEU A 142 -0.38 -7.61 6.76
N LEU A 143 -0.05 -6.64 7.61
CA LEU A 143 -0.98 -5.66 8.16
C LEU A 143 -0.46 -4.25 7.94
N GLN A 144 -1.34 -3.34 7.54
CA GLN A 144 -0.98 -1.92 7.37
C GLN A 144 -0.67 -1.28 8.73
N GLU A 145 0.47 -0.57 8.83
CA GLU A 145 0.94 0.10 10.05
C GLU A 145 -0.12 0.99 10.72
N PRO A 146 -0.87 1.85 9.99
CA PRO A 146 -1.90 2.68 10.63
C PRO A 146 -3.08 1.87 11.20
N ILE A 147 -3.40 0.72 10.60
CA ILE A 147 -4.42 -0.18 11.15
C ILE A 147 -3.90 -0.80 12.46
N ALA A 148 -2.66 -1.30 12.45
CA ALA A 148 -2.04 -1.86 13.65
C ALA A 148 -1.99 -0.81 14.77
N ALA A 149 -1.49 0.39 14.52
CA ALA A 149 -1.47 1.47 15.50
C ALA A 149 -2.87 1.77 16.06
N SER A 150 -3.87 1.91 15.18
CA SER A 150 -5.26 2.16 15.59
C SER A 150 -5.84 1.04 16.47
N MET A 151 -5.50 -0.21 16.20
CA MET A 151 -5.92 -1.33 17.05
C MET A 151 -5.32 -1.27 18.46
N ALA A 152 -4.03 -0.92 18.57
CA ALA A 152 -3.38 -0.75 19.87
C ALA A 152 -4.07 0.35 20.71
N PHE A 153 -4.30 1.52 20.10
CA PHE A 153 -5.00 2.63 20.77
C PHE A 153 -6.46 2.31 21.09
N GLY A 154 -7.11 1.56 20.22
CA GLY A 154 -8.54 1.27 20.33
C GLY A 154 -8.96 0.45 21.53
N ILE A 155 -8.07 -0.34 22.09
CA ILE A 155 -8.35 -1.13 23.31
C ILE A 155 -8.44 -0.23 24.55
N GLU A 156 -7.73 0.92 24.55
CA GLU A 156 -7.69 1.82 25.71
C GLU A 156 -8.75 2.94 25.66
N ALA A 157 -9.49 3.07 24.56
CA ALA A 157 -10.43 4.16 24.37
C ALA A 157 -11.85 3.80 24.81
N ASP A 158 -12.41 4.53 25.78
CA ASP A 158 -13.76 4.35 26.31
C ASP A 158 -14.89 4.57 25.28
N SER A 159 -14.61 5.20 24.14
CA SER A 159 -15.57 5.38 23.04
C SER A 159 -14.86 5.48 21.70
N MET A 160 -15.10 4.50 20.85
CA MET A 160 -14.40 4.34 19.57
C MET A 160 -15.26 4.73 18.36
N SER A 161 -16.04 5.78 18.41
CA SER A 161 -16.78 6.26 17.23
C SER A 161 -16.21 7.59 16.74
N GLY A 162 -16.13 7.76 15.42
CA GLY A 162 -15.70 9.01 14.81
C GLY A 162 -14.51 8.89 13.88
N HIS A 163 -13.85 10.03 13.62
CA HIS A 163 -12.67 10.10 12.75
C HIS A 163 -11.41 10.29 13.58
N TRP A 164 -10.38 9.52 13.25
CA TRP A 164 -9.05 9.60 13.86
C TRP A 164 -8.00 9.80 12.76
N LEU A 165 -6.92 10.46 13.11
CA LEU A 165 -5.75 10.54 12.25
C LEU A 165 -4.61 9.75 12.91
N VAL A 166 -4.06 8.77 12.21
CA VAL A 166 -2.76 8.21 12.55
C VAL A 166 -1.70 9.10 11.92
N PHE A 167 -0.81 9.64 12.75
CA PHE A 167 0.30 10.49 12.36
C PHE A 167 1.58 9.72 12.64
N ASP A 168 2.04 8.98 11.65
CA ASP A 168 3.24 8.14 11.73
C ASP A 168 4.44 8.90 11.17
N PHE A 169 5.26 9.41 12.09
CA PHE A 169 6.51 10.09 11.75
C PHE A 169 7.67 9.18 12.11
N GLY A 170 8.04 8.33 11.15
CA GLY A 170 9.07 7.32 11.29
C GLY A 170 10.50 7.87 11.20
N GLY A 171 11.47 6.94 11.17
CA GLY A 171 12.89 7.31 11.02
C GLY A 171 13.23 7.84 9.64
N GLY A 172 12.48 7.49 8.60
CA GLY A 172 12.77 7.88 7.24
C GLY A 172 11.57 8.23 6.37
N THR A 173 10.36 7.95 6.84
CA THR A 173 9.10 8.20 6.15
C THR A 173 8.13 8.92 7.07
N PHE A 174 7.21 9.64 6.48
CA PHE A 174 6.02 10.17 7.13
C PHE A 174 4.78 9.63 6.44
N ASP A 175 3.90 9.02 7.22
CA ASP A 175 2.63 8.48 6.77
C ASP A 175 1.49 9.08 7.61
N ALA A 176 0.46 9.59 6.95
CA ALA A 176 -0.77 10.04 7.57
C ALA A 176 -1.95 9.19 7.07
N ALA A 177 -2.73 8.63 7.98
CA ALA A 177 -3.90 7.85 7.63
C ALA A 177 -5.14 8.36 8.37
N LEU A 178 -6.16 8.77 7.61
CA LEU A 178 -7.44 9.15 8.16
C LEU A 178 -8.30 7.91 8.33
N MET A 179 -8.64 7.62 9.57
CA MET A 179 -9.43 6.45 9.97
C MET A 179 -10.87 6.87 10.30
N LYS A 180 -11.83 6.02 9.97
CA LYS A 180 -13.18 6.08 10.52
C LYS A 180 -13.41 4.84 11.38
N VAL A 181 -13.94 5.07 12.58
CA VAL A 181 -14.39 4.01 13.47
C VAL A 181 -15.91 4.13 13.62
N ASP A 182 -16.61 3.07 13.28
CA ASP A 182 -18.07 3.00 13.31
C ASP A 182 -18.48 1.63 13.85
N GLU A 183 -19.22 1.60 14.94
CA GLU A 183 -19.62 0.35 15.63
C GLU A 183 -18.44 -0.63 15.85
N GLY A 184 -17.27 -0.12 16.23
CA GLY A 184 -16.04 -0.90 16.45
C GLY A 184 -15.35 -1.39 15.16
N ILE A 185 -15.85 -1.06 13.97
CA ILE A 185 -15.20 -1.37 12.69
C ILE A 185 -14.26 -0.22 12.34
N MET A 186 -12.97 -0.53 12.25
CA MET A 186 -11.94 0.42 11.79
C MET A 186 -11.78 0.35 10.29
N LYS A 187 -11.82 1.52 9.63
CA LYS A 187 -11.63 1.62 8.18
C LYS A 187 -10.72 2.81 7.86
N VAL A 188 -9.74 2.59 7.00
CA VAL A 188 -8.97 3.68 6.38
C VAL A 188 -9.86 4.39 5.37
N ILE A 189 -10.02 5.71 5.51
CA ILE A 189 -10.79 6.54 4.58
C ILE A 189 -9.90 7.04 3.44
N ASP A 190 -8.72 7.55 3.80
CA ASP A 190 -7.71 8.03 2.86
C ASP A 190 -6.36 8.13 3.55
N THR A 191 -5.30 8.22 2.75
CA THR A 191 -3.93 8.32 3.22
C THR A 191 -3.16 9.32 2.38
N ASP A 192 -2.14 9.91 3.01
CA ASP A 192 -1.15 10.76 2.38
C ASP A 192 0.18 10.59 3.10
N GLY A 193 1.29 10.97 2.49
CA GLY A 193 2.59 10.81 3.14
C GLY A 193 3.76 11.29 2.28
N ASN A 194 4.94 11.07 2.82
CA ASN A 194 6.19 11.40 2.13
C ASN A 194 7.27 10.38 2.52
N ASN A 195 7.73 9.60 1.55
CA ASN A 195 8.76 8.56 1.73
C ASN A 195 10.17 9.10 2.02
N HIS A 196 10.34 10.42 1.98
CA HIS A 196 11.60 11.12 2.22
C HIS A 196 11.46 12.22 3.30
N LEU A 197 10.59 12.00 4.28
CA LEU A 197 10.36 12.90 5.40
C LEU A 197 10.35 12.07 6.69
N GLY A 198 11.39 12.20 7.51
CA GLY A 198 11.52 11.40 8.72
C GLY A 198 12.61 11.88 9.68
N GLY A 199 12.90 11.08 10.68
CA GLY A 199 13.90 11.39 11.71
C GLY A 199 15.30 11.65 11.16
N LYS A 200 15.67 10.98 10.05
CA LYS A 200 16.98 11.21 9.41
C LYS A 200 17.08 12.57 8.70
N ASP A 201 15.96 13.11 8.22
CA ASP A 201 15.96 14.46 7.64
C ASP A 201 16.19 15.51 8.74
N ILE A 202 15.68 15.22 9.95
CA ILE A 202 16.00 15.99 11.17
C ILE A 202 17.50 15.87 11.47
N ASP A 203 18.06 14.66 11.50
CA ASP A 203 19.49 14.45 11.77
C ASP A 203 20.36 15.15 10.74
N SER A 204 20.04 15.03 9.46
CA SER A 204 20.73 15.71 8.37
C SER A 204 20.67 17.24 8.50
N ALA A 205 19.51 17.76 8.89
CA ALA A 205 19.35 19.19 9.12
C ALA A 205 20.17 19.68 10.34
N ILE A 206 20.24 18.91 11.42
CA ILE A 206 21.10 19.18 12.57
C ILE A 206 22.57 19.18 12.15
N ILE A 207 23.02 18.16 11.41
CA ILE A 207 24.39 18.06 10.90
C ILE A 207 24.73 19.30 10.07
N ASN A 208 23.94 19.59 9.04
CA ASN A 208 24.26 20.61 8.06
C ASN A 208 24.08 22.04 8.56
N LYS A 209 23.15 22.30 9.49
CA LYS A 209 22.79 23.66 9.92
C LYS A 209 23.25 23.99 11.34
N ILE A 210 23.65 23.02 12.15
CA ILE A 210 24.15 23.24 13.51
C ILE A 210 25.56 22.71 13.67
N LEU A 211 25.79 21.38 13.46
CA LEU A 211 27.07 20.76 13.83
C LEU A 211 28.21 21.22 12.92
N ILE A 212 28.06 21.10 11.60
CA ILE A 212 29.10 21.53 10.64
C ILE A 212 29.41 23.01 10.77
N PRO A 213 28.42 23.95 10.79
CA PRO A 213 28.72 25.38 10.98
C PRO A 213 29.39 25.70 12.32
N SER A 214 29.15 24.90 13.38
CA SER A 214 29.83 25.07 14.65
C SER A 214 31.29 24.59 14.58
N LEU A 215 31.56 23.47 13.93
CA LEU A 215 32.92 22.98 13.67
C LEU A 215 33.72 23.95 12.80
N GLN A 216 33.14 24.50 11.75
CA GLN A 216 33.79 25.44 10.83
C GLN A 216 34.15 26.81 11.45
N LYS A 217 33.70 27.07 12.68
CA LYS A 217 34.16 28.26 13.43
C LYS A 217 35.55 28.07 14.04
N GLU A 218 35.94 26.84 14.31
CA GLU A 218 37.16 26.49 15.03
C GLU A 218 38.17 25.75 14.14
N PHE A 219 37.69 25.01 13.12
CA PHE A 219 38.48 24.14 12.24
C PHE A 219 38.32 24.52 10.77
N VAL A 220 39.35 24.25 9.98
CA VAL A 220 39.34 24.47 8.53
C VAL A 220 38.77 23.21 7.85
N LEU A 221 37.51 23.27 7.39
CA LEU A 221 36.80 22.17 6.77
C LEU A 221 36.15 22.67 5.47
N ASP A 222 36.85 22.52 4.33
CA ASP A 222 36.35 22.95 3.03
C ASP A 222 35.23 22.03 2.52
N GLU A 223 35.47 20.72 2.56
CA GLU A 223 34.46 19.69 2.19
C GLU A 223 34.36 18.66 3.33
N PRO A 224 33.62 18.99 4.43
CA PRO A 224 33.60 18.16 5.64
C PRO A 224 33.06 16.72 5.39
N LEU A 225 32.12 16.57 4.48
CA LEU A 225 31.48 15.28 4.15
C LEU A 225 31.94 14.70 2.80
N ALA A 226 33.15 15.04 2.32
CA ALA A 226 33.72 14.49 1.10
C ALA A 226 33.76 12.97 1.12
N ASP A 227 33.57 12.32 -0.04
CA ASP A 227 33.64 10.85 -0.16
C ASP A 227 35.06 10.31 -0.09
N ASN A 228 35.66 10.47 1.06
CA ASN A 228 36.97 9.96 1.42
C ASN A 228 36.95 9.34 2.84
N VAL A 229 38.06 8.79 3.29
CA VAL A 229 38.15 8.14 4.62
C VAL A 229 37.83 9.12 5.75
N ARG A 230 38.31 10.36 5.67
CA ARG A 230 38.05 11.42 6.65
C ARG A 230 36.60 11.80 6.69
N GLY A 231 36.02 12.14 5.54
CA GLY A 231 34.62 12.60 5.46
C GLY A 231 33.64 11.52 5.91
N ARG A 232 33.85 10.26 5.54
CA ARG A 232 33.01 9.13 6.02
C ARG A 232 33.10 8.96 7.53
N LYS A 233 34.29 9.06 8.13
CA LYS A 233 34.46 8.96 9.58
C LYS A 233 33.77 10.11 10.31
N LEU A 234 33.96 11.33 9.82
CA LEU A 234 33.30 12.51 10.34
C LEU A 234 31.75 12.40 10.21
N GLN A 235 31.25 11.99 9.06
CA GLN A 235 29.81 11.78 8.82
C GLN A 235 29.21 10.78 9.80
N ALA A 236 29.86 9.65 10.04
CA ALA A 236 29.38 8.63 10.98
C ALA A 236 29.30 9.19 12.41
N THR A 237 30.32 9.93 12.85
CA THR A 237 30.33 10.57 14.17
C THR A 237 29.23 11.64 14.26
N LEU A 238 29.11 12.52 13.26
CA LEU A 238 28.10 13.58 13.25
C LEU A 238 26.66 13.02 13.22
N LYS A 239 26.42 11.88 12.55
CA LYS A 239 25.12 11.19 12.61
C LYS A 239 24.77 10.76 14.04
N THR A 240 25.70 10.12 14.73
CA THR A 240 25.50 9.69 16.14
C THR A 240 25.23 10.90 17.06
N LEU A 241 25.98 11.99 16.87
CA LEU A 241 25.80 13.21 17.65
C LEU A 241 24.46 13.89 17.34
N ALA A 242 24.07 13.96 16.07
CA ALA A 242 22.78 14.54 15.67
C ALA A 242 21.59 13.76 16.24
N GLU A 243 21.65 12.43 16.21
CA GLU A 243 20.64 11.58 16.84
C GLU A 243 20.58 11.80 18.35
N ARG A 244 21.75 11.91 19.04
CA ARG A 244 21.82 12.24 20.46
C ARG A 244 21.18 13.59 20.76
N VAL A 245 21.49 14.63 19.97
CA VAL A 245 20.90 15.97 20.07
C VAL A 245 19.39 15.91 19.89
N LYS A 246 18.90 15.25 18.81
CA LYS A 246 17.47 15.06 18.51
C LYS A 246 16.73 14.41 19.68
N ILE A 247 17.25 13.31 20.21
CA ILE A 247 16.62 12.57 21.32
C ILE A 247 16.66 13.42 22.61
N SER A 248 17.78 14.02 22.94
CA SER A 248 17.93 14.81 24.15
C SER A 248 17.03 16.05 24.15
N LEU A 249 17.02 16.81 23.06
CA LEU A 249 16.20 18.02 22.93
C LEU A 249 14.70 17.74 22.70
N SER A 250 14.31 16.46 22.63
CA SER A 250 12.89 16.10 22.74
C SER A 250 12.32 16.38 24.15
N SER A 251 13.16 16.48 25.16
CA SER A 251 12.76 16.65 26.57
C SER A 251 13.58 17.68 27.37
N LYS A 252 14.77 18.08 26.86
CA LYS A 252 15.65 19.07 27.51
C LYS A 252 15.64 20.38 26.76
N THR A 253 16.19 21.43 27.40
CA THR A 253 16.34 22.77 26.82
C THR A 253 17.70 22.98 26.15
N GLU A 254 18.67 22.13 26.42
CA GLU A 254 20.03 22.18 25.88
C GLU A 254 20.66 20.80 25.88
N GLU A 255 21.59 20.54 24.96
CA GLU A 255 22.40 19.33 24.93
C GLU A 255 23.87 19.72 24.73
N PHE A 256 24.74 19.17 25.57
CA PHE A 256 26.19 19.29 25.46
C PHE A 256 26.73 18.27 24.46
N VAL A 257 27.40 18.74 23.45
CA VAL A 257 27.99 17.94 22.37
C VAL A 257 29.50 17.98 22.52
N ASP A 258 30.10 16.83 22.64
CA ASP A 258 31.54 16.63 22.79
C ASP A 258 32.03 15.49 21.92
N SER A 259 33.29 15.50 21.54
CA SER A 259 33.89 14.37 20.81
C SER A 259 35.33 14.12 21.29
N GLU A 260 35.73 12.85 21.24
CA GLU A 260 37.15 12.46 21.19
C GLU A 260 37.72 12.81 19.80
N SER A 261 39.04 12.69 19.60
CA SER A 261 39.70 12.91 18.33
C SER A 261 39.06 12.05 17.20
N ILE A 262 38.43 12.68 16.24
CA ILE A 262 37.73 12.04 15.11
C ILE A 262 38.69 11.86 13.95
N CYS A 263 39.29 12.93 13.48
CA CYS A 263 40.19 13.00 12.32
C CYS A 263 40.94 14.36 12.38
N GLU A 264 41.83 14.59 11.43
CA GLU A 264 42.48 15.89 11.24
C GLU A 264 41.66 16.78 10.28
N ASP A 265 41.69 18.09 10.47
CA ASP A 265 41.14 19.09 9.56
C ASP A 265 42.02 19.30 8.32
N ASP A 266 41.73 20.29 7.46
CA ASP A 266 42.49 20.54 6.23
C ASP A 266 43.87 21.18 6.49
N GLU A 267 44.15 21.67 7.72
CA GLU A 267 45.46 22.20 8.17
C GLU A 267 46.23 21.16 9.04
N GLY A 268 45.65 19.99 9.33
CA GLY A 268 46.27 18.93 10.13
C GLY A 268 46.03 19.06 11.62
N GLU A 269 45.04 19.85 12.05
CA GLU A 269 44.64 19.97 13.44
C GLU A 269 43.61 18.85 13.78
N GLU A 270 43.78 18.22 14.96
CA GLU A 270 42.85 17.17 15.40
C GLU A 270 41.47 17.76 15.74
N LEU A 271 40.41 17.21 15.12
CA LEU A 271 39.03 17.57 15.45
C LEU A 271 38.63 17.00 16.81
N ILE A 272 38.81 17.82 17.84
CA ILE A 272 38.30 17.58 19.19
C ILE A 272 37.48 18.83 19.54
N PHE A 273 36.21 18.66 19.84
CA PHE A 273 35.33 19.80 20.06
C PHE A 273 34.35 19.58 21.21
N GLU A 274 33.92 20.69 21.78
CA GLU A 274 32.84 20.75 22.77
C GLU A 274 32.00 22.00 22.55
N PHE A 275 30.70 21.86 22.46
CA PHE A 275 29.77 22.99 22.42
C PHE A 275 28.39 22.57 22.91
N THR A 276 27.52 23.56 23.17
CA THR A 276 26.13 23.30 23.59
C THR A 276 25.19 23.70 22.50
N VAL A 277 24.25 22.80 22.18
CA VAL A 277 23.11 23.05 21.26
C VAL A 277 21.90 23.40 22.11
N SER A 278 21.36 24.61 21.93
CA SER A 278 20.14 25.04 22.60
C SER A 278 18.88 24.54 21.91
N LEU A 279 17.79 24.37 22.66
CA LEU A 279 16.46 24.05 22.09
C LEU A 279 16.02 25.04 21.00
N LYS A 280 16.36 26.33 21.16
CA LYS A 280 16.02 27.37 20.18
C LYS A 280 16.74 27.16 18.84
N GLU A 281 18.00 26.79 18.85
CA GLU A 281 18.75 26.47 17.62
C GLU A 281 18.18 25.24 16.95
N TYR A 282 17.89 24.22 17.73
CA TYR A 282 17.21 23.00 17.26
C TYR A 282 15.86 23.33 16.63
N GLU A 283 14.98 24.06 17.31
CA GLU A 283 13.66 24.46 16.81
C GLU A 283 13.73 25.22 15.49
N ASN A 284 14.67 26.14 15.32
CA ASN A 284 14.84 26.87 14.08
C ASN A 284 15.12 25.94 12.88
N VAL A 285 15.77 24.82 13.13
CA VAL A 285 16.17 23.87 12.10
C VAL A 285 15.06 22.85 11.81
N VAL A 286 14.36 22.36 12.85
CA VAL A 286 13.40 21.26 12.69
C VAL A 286 11.97 21.71 12.40
N THR A 287 11.61 22.96 12.77
CA THR A 287 10.25 23.49 12.56
C THR A 287 9.77 23.38 11.11
N PRO A 288 10.56 23.69 10.07
CA PRO A 288 10.11 23.52 8.68
C PRO A 288 9.82 22.06 8.31
N ILE A 289 10.58 21.12 8.90
CA ILE A 289 10.41 19.68 8.66
C ILE A 289 9.10 19.20 9.29
N PHE A 290 8.85 19.56 10.54
CA PHE A 290 7.59 19.25 11.23
C PHE A 290 6.39 19.92 10.57
N GLN A 291 6.55 21.18 10.10
CA GLN A 291 5.47 21.87 9.41
C GLN A 291 5.06 21.16 8.12
N SER A 292 6.04 20.65 7.37
CA SER A 292 5.76 19.86 6.16
C SER A 292 4.89 18.63 6.45
N ALA A 293 5.17 17.89 7.53
CA ALA A 293 4.35 16.76 7.95
C ALA A 293 2.93 17.18 8.37
N ILE A 294 2.85 18.28 9.13
CA ILE A 294 1.55 18.83 9.57
C ILE A 294 0.72 19.29 8.38
N ASP A 295 1.34 19.92 7.38
CA ASP A 295 0.63 20.40 6.18
C ASP A 295 0.08 19.24 5.34
N ILE A 296 0.82 18.14 5.19
CA ILE A 296 0.34 16.92 4.55
C ILE A 296 -0.88 16.36 5.31
N ALA A 297 -0.78 16.26 6.64
CA ALA A 297 -1.86 15.77 7.48
C ALA A 297 -3.12 16.65 7.39
N LYS A 298 -2.97 17.98 7.38
CA LYS A 298 -4.08 18.93 7.19
C LYS A 298 -4.73 18.77 5.82
N GLY A 299 -3.92 18.71 4.77
CA GLY A 299 -4.41 18.51 3.41
C GLY A 299 -5.23 17.22 3.27
N LEU A 300 -4.81 16.14 3.94
CA LEU A 300 -5.56 14.88 3.99
C LEU A 300 -6.92 15.07 4.68
N ILE A 301 -6.95 15.71 5.86
CA ILE A 301 -8.18 15.94 6.61
C ILE A 301 -9.17 16.78 5.79
N GLU A 302 -8.71 17.91 5.27
CA GLU A 302 -9.55 18.90 4.55
C GLU A 302 -10.18 18.31 3.28
N ARG A 303 -9.54 17.36 2.63
CA ARG A 303 -10.08 16.67 1.44
C ARG A 303 -11.28 15.76 1.76
N LYS A 304 -11.41 15.27 3.00
CA LYS A 304 -12.35 14.18 3.34
C LYS A 304 -13.37 14.54 4.40
N ILE A 305 -13.01 15.36 5.38
CA ILE A 305 -13.86 15.71 6.49
C ILE A 305 -13.71 17.20 6.85
N LYS A 306 -14.60 17.71 7.67
CA LYS A 306 -14.39 19.01 8.30
C LYS A 306 -13.44 18.84 9.50
N SER A 307 -12.48 19.72 9.67
CA SER A 307 -11.47 19.61 10.74
C SER A 307 -12.07 19.41 12.14
N LYS A 308 -13.23 20.00 12.42
CA LYS A 308 -13.96 19.83 13.69
C LYS A 308 -14.53 18.41 13.94
N ASP A 309 -14.61 17.58 12.89
CA ASP A 309 -15.14 16.21 12.98
C ASP A 309 -14.00 15.20 13.28
N LEU A 310 -12.76 15.67 13.42
CA LEU A 310 -11.62 14.88 13.86
C LEU A 310 -11.62 14.75 15.38
N GLY A 311 -11.74 13.53 15.89
CA GLY A 311 -11.81 13.26 17.34
C GLY A 311 -10.44 13.22 18.01
N ALA A 312 -9.45 12.59 17.37
CA ALA A 312 -8.12 12.45 17.92
C ALA A 312 -7.04 12.28 16.84
N ILE A 313 -5.80 12.60 17.21
CA ILE A 313 -4.59 12.26 16.45
C ILE A 313 -3.77 11.28 17.28
N LEU A 314 -3.46 10.13 16.68
CA LEU A 314 -2.63 9.08 17.27
C LEU A 314 -1.19 9.25 16.78
N LEU A 315 -0.26 9.35 17.71
CA LEU A 315 1.15 9.56 17.40
C LEU A 315 1.89 8.23 17.30
N VAL A 316 2.62 8.03 16.21
CA VAL A 316 3.45 6.86 15.93
C VAL A 316 4.84 7.31 15.51
N GLY A 317 5.87 6.53 15.86
CA GLY A 317 7.26 6.78 15.51
C GLY A 317 8.02 7.68 16.48
N GLY A 318 9.32 7.46 16.58
CA GLY A 318 10.22 8.11 17.56
C GLY A 318 10.24 9.65 17.53
N PRO A 319 10.30 10.30 16.35
CA PRO A 319 10.27 11.77 16.28
C PRO A 319 9.03 12.41 16.90
N THR A 320 7.92 11.69 17.09
CA THR A 320 6.71 12.20 17.73
C THR A 320 6.85 12.41 19.25
N PHE A 321 7.95 11.97 19.86
CA PHE A 321 8.29 12.36 21.22
C PHE A 321 8.68 13.84 21.34
N SER A 322 9.06 14.51 20.22
CA SER A 322 9.47 15.92 20.24
C SER A 322 8.38 16.83 20.80
N GLN A 323 8.71 17.52 21.89
CA GLN A 323 7.81 18.52 22.48
C GLN A 323 7.52 19.67 21.50
N THR A 324 8.48 20.02 20.64
CA THR A 324 8.29 21.02 19.58
C THR A 324 7.20 20.59 18.60
N LEU A 325 7.25 19.35 18.11
CA LEU A 325 6.20 18.81 17.24
C LEU A 325 4.84 18.79 17.94
N ARG A 326 4.77 18.25 19.16
CA ARG A 326 3.51 18.16 19.94
C ARG A 326 2.90 19.54 20.20
N ARG A 327 3.72 20.54 20.51
CA ARG A 327 3.27 21.93 20.66
C ARG A 327 2.71 22.46 19.34
N MET A 328 3.45 22.34 18.24
CA MET A 328 3.00 22.78 16.90
C MET A 328 1.68 22.12 16.50
N MET A 329 1.51 20.82 16.78
CA MET A 329 0.26 20.12 16.52
C MET A 329 -0.88 20.64 17.38
N SER A 330 -0.66 20.84 18.70
CA SER A 330 -1.68 21.38 19.60
C SER A 330 -2.13 22.81 19.26
N GLU A 331 -1.24 23.60 18.63
CA GLU A 331 -1.56 24.95 18.15
C GLU A 331 -2.35 24.93 16.83
N GLN A 332 -2.26 23.84 16.06
CA GLN A 332 -2.77 23.78 14.70
C GLN A 332 -3.96 22.82 14.50
N PHE A 333 -4.21 21.92 15.45
CA PHE A 333 -5.37 21.00 15.44
C PHE A 333 -6.22 21.22 16.69
N ASP A 334 -7.53 21.33 16.51
CA ASP A 334 -8.51 21.49 17.60
C ASP A 334 -9.10 20.11 17.98
N CYS A 335 -8.22 19.16 18.35
CA CYS A 335 -8.60 17.82 18.76
C CYS A 335 -7.59 17.23 19.76
N LYS A 336 -7.92 16.09 20.37
CA LYS A 336 -7.02 15.39 21.29
C LYS A 336 -5.78 14.87 20.53
N ILE A 337 -4.59 15.22 21.01
CA ILE A 337 -3.34 14.53 20.62
C ILE A 337 -3.14 13.38 21.61
N ASP A 338 -3.31 12.14 21.14
CA ASP A 338 -3.24 10.98 22.02
C ASP A 338 -1.80 10.49 22.16
N THR A 339 -1.35 10.35 23.40
CA THR A 339 -0.01 9.89 23.79
C THR A 339 -0.08 8.78 24.83
N SER A 340 -1.20 8.07 24.93
CA SER A 340 -1.44 7.02 25.94
C SER A 340 -0.55 5.80 25.74
N ILE A 341 -0.21 5.48 24.48
CA ILE A 341 0.66 4.36 24.13
C ILE A 341 2.01 4.89 23.65
N ASP A 342 3.06 4.12 23.88
CA ASP A 342 4.39 4.43 23.40
C ASP A 342 4.42 4.40 21.86
N PRO A 343 4.74 5.53 21.18
CA PRO A 343 4.77 5.62 19.74
C PRO A 343 5.74 4.64 19.05
N MET A 344 6.77 4.15 19.75
CA MET A 344 7.77 3.24 19.21
C MET A 344 7.31 1.77 19.18
N THR A 345 6.28 1.42 19.94
CA THR A 345 5.83 0.03 20.10
C THR A 345 4.36 -0.19 19.73
N SER A 346 3.60 0.88 19.54
CA SER A 346 2.16 0.83 19.25
C SER A 346 1.83 -0.04 18.04
N VAL A 347 2.63 0.03 16.98
CA VAL A 347 2.44 -0.76 15.74
C VAL A 347 2.65 -2.26 16.01
N ALA A 348 3.73 -2.64 16.69
CA ALA A 348 3.99 -4.04 17.04
C ALA A 348 2.90 -4.60 17.98
N MET A 349 2.44 -3.78 18.95
CA MET A 349 1.36 -4.16 19.87
C MET A 349 0.05 -4.42 19.13
N GLY A 350 -0.33 -3.53 18.21
CA GLY A 350 -1.52 -3.72 17.39
C GLY A 350 -1.41 -4.88 16.41
N ALA A 351 -0.23 -5.13 15.87
CA ALA A 351 0.05 -6.30 15.05
C ALA A 351 -0.11 -7.61 15.85
N ALA A 352 0.37 -7.67 17.09
CA ALA A 352 0.19 -8.83 17.96
C ALA A 352 -1.30 -9.04 18.34
N LEU A 353 -2.03 -7.95 18.56
CA LEU A 353 -3.47 -8.02 18.78
C LEU A 353 -4.19 -8.60 17.55
N PHE A 354 -3.88 -8.11 16.36
CA PHE A 354 -4.42 -8.66 15.11
C PHE A 354 -4.01 -10.13 14.92
N ALA A 355 -2.76 -10.47 15.20
CA ALA A 355 -2.23 -11.84 15.12
C ALA A 355 -3.01 -12.81 16.02
N SER A 356 -3.46 -12.39 17.19
CA SER A 356 -4.26 -13.22 18.10
C SER A 356 -5.65 -13.56 17.55
N THR A 357 -6.12 -12.86 16.54
CA THR A 357 -7.36 -13.16 15.81
C THR A 357 -7.16 -14.13 14.63
N LYS A 358 -5.91 -14.43 14.26
CA LYS A 358 -5.58 -15.26 13.09
C LYS A 358 -5.26 -16.68 13.49
N THR A 359 -5.93 -17.63 12.85
CA THR A 359 -5.68 -19.05 13.08
C THR A 359 -4.53 -19.54 12.22
N ILE A 360 -3.59 -20.26 12.81
CA ILE A 360 -2.50 -20.90 12.07
C ILE A 360 -3.10 -21.93 11.11
N PRO A 361 -2.65 -21.99 9.84
CA PRO A 361 -3.11 -22.99 8.88
C PRO A 361 -3.04 -24.41 9.44
N LEU A 362 -4.06 -25.23 9.16
CA LEU A 362 -4.20 -26.58 9.76
C LEU A 362 -2.97 -27.48 9.54
N ASN A 363 -2.30 -27.34 8.40
CA ASN A 363 -1.09 -28.11 8.08
C ASN A 363 0.12 -27.74 8.92
N LEU A 364 0.10 -26.58 9.58
CA LEU A 364 1.15 -26.07 10.48
C LEU A 364 0.80 -26.26 11.96
N GLN A 365 -0.44 -26.58 12.28
CA GLN A 365 -0.86 -26.83 13.67
C GLN A 365 -0.28 -28.14 14.18
N LYS A 366 0.47 -28.06 15.28
CA LYS A 366 0.97 -29.26 15.99
C LYS A 366 -0.08 -29.73 16.98
N ARG A 367 -1.09 -30.46 16.51
CA ARG A 367 -2.15 -31.00 17.37
C ARG A 367 -1.72 -32.33 18.02
N ASP A 368 -2.11 -32.49 19.28
CA ASP A 368 -1.92 -33.71 20.06
C ASP A 368 -3.22 -34.54 19.99
N PHE A 369 -3.30 -35.48 19.06
CA PHE A 369 -4.49 -36.30 18.85
C PHE A 369 -4.78 -37.28 20.02
N ALA A 370 -3.87 -37.43 20.98
CA ALA A 370 -4.15 -38.15 22.23
C ALA A 370 -5.12 -37.37 23.15
N LYS A 371 -5.35 -36.09 22.88
CA LYS A 371 -6.36 -35.26 23.54
C LYS A 371 -7.67 -35.27 22.76
N ILE A 372 -8.77 -34.97 23.47
CA ILE A 372 -10.08 -34.81 22.82
C ILE A 372 -10.02 -33.59 21.91
N GLN A 373 -10.20 -33.78 20.62
CA GLN A 373 -10.21 -32.72 19.64
C GLN A 373 -11.54 -31.96 19.64
N LEU A 374 -11.49 -30.64 19.79
CA LEU A 374 -12.64 -29.75 19.73
C LEU A 374 -12.64 -28.93 18.44
N THR A 375 -13.83 -28.73 17.89
CA THR A 375 -14.09 -27.72 16.88
C THR A 375 -14.89 -26.60 17.53
N LEU A 376 -14.29 -25.40 17.59
CA LEU A 376 -14.86 -24.25 18.25
C LEU A 376 -15.37 -23.24 17.23
N LYS A 377 -16.51 -22.63 17.50
CA LYS A 377 -17.13 -21.64 16.63
C LYS A 377 -17.55 -20.43 17.45
N TYR A 378 -16.86 -19.33 17.27
CA TYR A 378 -17.05 -18.07 18.01
C TYR A 378 -16.53 -16.90 17.20
N PRO A 379 -17.02 -15.66 17.44
CA PRO A 379 -16.40 -14.47 16.87
C PRO A 379 -15.08 -14.18 17.58
N GLU A 380 -14.00 -13.98 16.84
CA GLU A 380 -12.68 -13.65 17.42
C GLU A 380 -12.63 -12.21 17.93
N THR A 381 -13.48 -11.34 17.37
CA THR A 381 -13.63 -9.94 17.78
C THR A 381 -15.11 -9.57 17.80
N THR A 382 -15.54 -8.76 18.75
CA THR A 382 -16.93 -8.32 18.87
C THR A 382 -17.04 -6.98 19.58
N VAL A 383 -18.14 -6.25 19.35
CA VAL A 383 -18.54 -5.07 20.15
C VAL A 383 -19.59 -5.45 21.21
N GLU A 384 -20.18 -6.63 21.12
CA GLU A 384 -21.14 -7.12 22.10
C GLU A 384 -20.44 -7.54 23.38
N THR A 385 -21.16 -7.49 24.49
CA THR A 385 -20.69 -7.96 25.80
C THR A 385 -21.13 -9.40 26.13
N GLU A 386 -21.93 -10.00 25.25
CA GLU A 386 -22.38 -11.39 25.32
C GLU A 386 -22.26 -12.02 23.94
N GLU A 387 -21.71 -13.23 23.86
CA GLU A 387 -21.48 -13.95 22.62
C GLU A 387 -21.77 -15.45 22.75
N ASN A 388 -21.96 -16.11 21.63
CA ASN A 388 -22.18 -17.54 21.58
C ASN A 388 -20.91 -18.29 21.20
N LEU A 389 -20.46 -19.21 22.06
CA LEU A 389 -19.41 -20.18 21.80
C LEU A 389 -20.01 -21.55 21.46
N GLY A 390 -19.93 -21.96 20.20
CA GLY A 390 -20.24 -23.33 19.80
C GLY A 390 -19.04 -24.23 20.07
N VAL A 391 -19.25 -25.30 20.82
CA VAL A 391 -18.25 -26.35 21.11
C VAL A 391 -18.73 -27.65 20.51
N MET A 392 -17.93 -28.28 19.67
CA MET A 392 -18.23 -29.59 19.07
C MET A 392 -17.07 -30.54 19.31
N ILE A 393 -17.37 -31.77 19.77
CA ILE A 393 -16.39 -32.82 20.00
C ILE A 393 -16.15 -33.53 18.68
N ASN A 394 -14.90 -33.52 18.21
CA ASN A 394 -14.53 -34.23 16.99
C ASN A 394 -14.03 -35.65 17.31
N ARG A 395 -14.96 -36.57 17.46
CA ARG A 395 -14.68 -37.99 17.80
C ARG A 395 -13.83 -38.68 16.72
N ALA A 396 -13.97 -38.28 15.45
CA ALA A 396 -13.29 -38.93 14.33
C ALA A 396 -11.77 -38.63 14.30
N THR A 397 -11.34 -37.51 14.87
CA THR A 397 -9.94 -37.10 14.87
C THR A 397 -9.27 -37.26 16.24
N SER A 398 -10.00 -37.63 17.28
CA SER A 398 -9.45 -37.91 18.60
C SER A 398 -9.02 -39.39 18.71
N GLU A 399 -7.85 -39.63 19.29
CA GLU A 399 -7.41 -40.99 19.58
C GLU A 399 -7.96 -41.49 20.93
N GLY A 400 -8.42 -42.74 20.99
CA GLY A 400 -8.94 -43.36 22.20
C GLY A 400 -10.47 -43.35 22.34
N GLU A 401 -10.99 -44.03 23.40
CA GLU A 401 -12.42 -44.07 23.68
C GLU A 401 -12.85 -42.78 24.41
N ILE A 402 -13.77 -42.05 23.80
CA ILE A 402 -14.37 -40.83 24.38
C ILE A 402 -15.73 -41.19 24.94
N PRO A 403 -16.02 -40.88 26.22
CA PRO A 403 -17.36 -41.10 26.80
C PRO A 403 -18.46 -40.42 25.97
N ASP A 404 -19.64 -41.11 25.87
CA ASP A 404 -20.77 -40.55 25.10
C ASP A 404 -21.27 -39.22 25.66
N ILE A 405 -21.16 -39.03 26.97
CA ILE A 405 -21.61 -37.85 27.69
C ILE A 405 -20.44 -37.30 28.48
N LEU A 406 -20.12 -36.05 28.25
CA LEU A 406 -19.10 -35.29 28.94
C LEU A 406 -19.73 -34.09 29.68
N SER A 407 -19.02 -33.56 30.66
CA SER A 407 -19.31 -32.29 31.30
C SER A 407 -18.34 -31.24 30.75
N LEU A 408 -18.87 -30.21 30.13
CA LEU A 408 -18.16 -29.05 29.61
C LEU A 408 -18.27 -27.93 30.64
N GLU A 409 -17.15 -27.25 30.92
CA GLU A 409 -17.13 -26.01 31.67
C GLU A 409 -16.25 -25.02 30.93
N VAL A 410 -16.79 -23.81 30.69
CA VAL A 410 -16.05 -22.66 30.10
C VAL A 410 -15.94 -21.60 31.18
N SER A 411 -14.72 -21.17 31.47
CA SER A 411 -14.47 -20.16 32.51
C SER A 411 -13.51 -19.11 32.04
N ARG A 412 -13.80 -17.83 32.31
CA ARG A 412 -12.90 -16.73 32.02
C ARG A 412 -11.73 -16.75 32.98
N THR A 413 -10.50 -16.63 32.46
CA THR A 413 -9.25 -16.82 33.23
C THR A 413 -9.06 -15.83 34.39
N ASP A 414 -9.73 -14.67 34.34
CA ASP A 414 -9.75 -13.69 35.44
C ASP A 414 -10.71 -14.05 36.56
N GLY A 415 -11.47 -15.14 36.44
CA GLY A 415 -12.46 -15.59 37.40
C GLY A 415 -13.77 -14.81 37.40
N GLY A 416 -13.93 -13.84 36.52
CA GLY A 416 -15.10 -12.96 36.46
C GLY A 416 -16.37 -13.63 35.93
N TRP A 417 -16.23 -14.78 35.22
CA TRP A 417 -17.37 -15.51 34.66
C TRP A 417 -17.10 -17.01 34.47
N THR A 418 -18.12 -17.84 34.61
CA THR A 418 -18.11 -19.27 34.27
C THR A 418 -19.49 -19.72 33.78
N SER A 419 -19.51 -20.67 32.81
CA SER A 419 -20.73 -21.33 32.41
C SER A 419 -21.31 -22.28 33.45
N GLY A 420 -20.51 -22.62 34.47
CA GLY A 420 -20.74 -23.82 35.25
C GLY A 420 -20.61 -25.09 34.41
N LYS A 421 -20.95 -26.24 35.00
CA LYS A 421 -20.89 -27.52 34.32
C LYS A 421 -22.11 -27.73 33.42
N VAL A 422 -21.92 -27.83 32.13
CA VAL A 422 -22.93 -28.07 31.10
C VAL A 422 -22.70 -29.46 30.51
N LYS A 423 -23.77 -30.24 30.34
CA LYS A 423 -23.66 -31.55 29.71
C LYS A 423 -23.50 -31.41 28.19
N ILE A 424 -22.52 -32.11 27.60
CA ILE A 424 -22.28 -32.14 26.17
C ILE A 424 -22.21 -33.61 25.70
N ASP A 425 -22.95 -33.93 24.65
CA ASP A 425 -22.89 -35.21 23.94
C ASP A 425 -21.92 -35.09 22.73
N ASP A 426 -22.33 -34.39 21.70
CA ASP A 426 -21.48 -34.13 20.49
C ASP A 426 -21.23 -32.63 20.30
N ALA A 427 -22.22 -31.77 20.58
CA ALA A 427 -22.10 -30.33 20.41
C ALA A 427 -22.97 -29.56 21.40
N GLU A 428 -22.52 -28.38 21.80
CA GLU A 428 -23.24 -27.49 22.70
C GLU A 428 -22.94 -26.04 22.37
N ILE A 429 -23.88 -25.13 22.67
CA ILE A 429 -23.70 -23.68 22.51
C ILE A 429 -23.73 -23.05 23.90
N ILE A 430 -22.65 -22.34 24.21
CA ILE A 430 -22.50 -21.66 25.51
C ILE A 430 -22.58 -20.16 25.24
N GLU A 431 -23.52 -19.47 25.93
CA GLU A 431 -23.54 -18.03 25.98
C GLU A 431 -22.47 -17.55 26.96
N ILE A 432 -21.46 -16.81 26.49
CA ILE A 432 -20.33 -16.32 27.26
C ILE A 432 -20.44 -14.81 27.47
N LYS A 433 -19.95 -14.33 28.62
CA LYS A 433 -19.94 -12.91 29.00
C LYS A 433 -18.53 -12.33 28.90
N LEU A 434 -18.43 -11.19 28.25
CA LEU A 434 -17.19 -10.49 27.97
C LEU A 434 -17.09 -9.22 28.80
N ASP A 435 -15.90 -8.93 29.28
CA ASP A 435 -15.59 -7.61 29.84
C ASP A 435 -15.30 -6.66 28.66
N ALA A 436 -15.81 -5.45 28.79
CA ALA A 436 -15.70 -4.42 27.75
C ALA A 436 -14.27 -3.90 27.55
N GLY A 437 -13.91 -3.60 26.32
CA GLY A 437 -12.70 -2.89 25.94
C GLY A 437 -11.39 -3.68 26.12
N LYS A 438 -11.43 -5.01 26.18
CA LYS A 438 -10.21 -5.82 26.37
C LYS A 438 -10.31 -7.23 25.77
N PRO A 439 -9.17 -7.92 25.59
CA PRO A 439 -9.16 -9.35 25.31
C PRO A 439 -9.73 -10.16 26.50
N ASN A 440 -10.65 -11.06 26.20
CA ASN A 440 -11.25 -11.99 27.16
C ASN A 440 -10.76 -13.39 26.85
N VAL A 441 -10.07 -14.02 27.81
CA VAL A 441 -9.51 -15.36 27.69
C VAL A 441 -10.37 -16.35 28.46
N PHE A 442 -10.76 -17.43 27.77
CA PHE A 442 -11.58 -18.50 28.36
C PHE A 442 -10.83 -19.83 28.30
N ASP A 443 -10.80 -20.52 29.45
CA ASP A 443 -10.39 -21.91 29.55
C ASP A 443 -11.58 -22.84 29.31
N ILE A 444 -11.35 -23.89 28.52
CA ILE A 444 -12.33 -24.92 28.20
C ILE A 444 -11.90 -26.22 28.89
N THR A 445 -12.75 -26.72 29.73
CA THR A 445 -12.49 -27.92 30.53
C THR A 445 -13.55 -29.00 30.26
N LEU A 446 -13.08 -30.20 29.93
CA LEU A 446 -13.93 -31.37 29.82
C LEU A 446 -13.71 -32.32 31.02
N SER A 447 -14.78 -32.94 31.52
CA SER A 447 -14.70 -33.96 32.54
C SER A 447 -15.66 -35.10 32.24
N ASP A 448 -15.33 -36.31 32.74
CA ASP A 448 -16.18 -37.46 32.64
C ASP A 448 -17.32 -37.41 33.70
N ASN A 449 -18.19 -38.42 33.68
CA ASN A 449 -19.30 -38.55 34.62
C ASN A 449 -18.86 -38.77 36.08
N GLN A 450 -17.56 -39.05 36.33
CA GLN A 450 -16.98 -39.22 37.67
C GLN A 450 -16.32 -37.92 38.14
N GLY A 451 -16.24 -36.91 37.27
CA GLY A 451 -15.60 -35.61 37.54
C GLY A 451 -14.10 -35.60 37.29
N SER A 452 -13.53 -36.64 36.66
CA SER A 452 -12.14 -36.65 36.25
C SER A 452 -11.93 -35.76 35.04
N GLN A 453 -10.96 -34.86 35.07
CA GLN A 453 -10.66 -33.95 33.98
C GLN A 453 -10.03 -34.70 32.79
N LEU A 454 -10.54 -34.45 31.63
CA LEU A 454 -10.05 -34.99 30.35
C LEU A 454 -9.34 -33.89 29.54
N ALA A 455 -8.18 -34.20 29.04
CA ALA A 455 -7.43 -33.24 28.23
C ALA A 455 -8.12 -33.03 26.86
N CYS A 456 -8.31 -31.77 26.50
CA CYS A 456 -8.87 -31.37 25.17
C CYS A 456 -7.99 -30.37 24.46
N GLU A 457 -8.22 -30.25 23.14
CA GLU A 457 -7.50 -29.29 22.31
C GLU A 457 -8.44 -28.75 21.21
N PRO A 458 -8.62 -27.42 21.07
CA PRO A 458 -8.07 -26.37 21.93
C PRO A 458 -8.69 -26.34 23.35
N ALA A 459 -7.86 -26.05 24.33
CA ALA A 459 -8.31 -25.90 25.73
C ALA A 459 -8.52 -24.42 26.16
N ARG A 460 -8.23 -23.48 25.21
CA ARG A 460 -8.31 -22.04 25.50
C ARG A 460 -8.69 -21.27 24.26
N ILE A 461 -9.50 -20.20 24.41
CA ILE A 461 -9.82 -19.23 23.37
C ILE A 461 -9.63 -17.81 23.89
N THR A 462 -9.45 -16.87 22.95
CA THR A 462 -9.44 -15.43 23.24
C THR A 462 -10.45 -14.74 22.35
N ILE A 463 -11.29 -13.89 22.92
CA ILE A 463 -12.22 -13.01 22.22
C ILE A 463 -11.90 -11.57 22.60
N ILE A 464 -11.68 -10.71 21.61
CA ILE A 464 -11.41 -9.30 21.83
C ILE A 464 -12.74 -8.55 21.78
N GLN A 465 -13.13 -7.97 22.91
CA GLN A 465 -14.29 -7.11 22.99
C GLN A 465 -13.89 -5.64 22.78
N GLY A 466 -14.71 -4.88 22.06
CA GLY A 466 -14.50 -3.47 21.73
C GLY A 466 -14.05 -3.20 20.30
N LEU A 467 -13.63 -4.24 19.58
CA LEU A 467 -13.20 -4.14 18.17
C LEU A 467 -13.97 -5.15 17.32
N LYS A 468 -14.48 -4.73 16.17
CA LYS A 468 -14.74 -5.62 15.06
C LYS A 468 -13.54 -5.57 14.11
N ALA A 469 -13.19 -6.71 13.53
CA ALA A 469 -11.98 -6.87 12.72
C ALA A 469 -11.75 -5.69 11.77
N ALA A 470 -10.61 -5.03 11.92
CA ALA A 470 -10.13 -4.08 10.93
C ALA A 470 -9.84 -4.85 9.63
N LYS A 471 -10.39 -4.38 8.51
CA LYS A 471 -10.07 -4.94 7.19
C LYS A 471 -9.05 -4.04 6.53
N SER A 472 -7.98 -4.65 6.01
CA SER A 472 -7.05 -3.96 5.13
C SER A 472 -7.78 -3.37 3.92
N THR A 473 -7.28 -2.28 3.38
CA THR A 473 -7.85 -1.62 2.21
C THR A 473 -6.81 -1.51 1.09
N LEU A 474 -7.28 -1.31 -0.15
CA LEU A 474 -6.42 -1.02 -1.29
C LEU A 474 -5.85 0.40 -1.15
N PRO A 475 -4.53 0.60 -1.10
CA PRO A 475 -3.92 1.94 -1.03
C PRO A 475 -4.00 2.67 -2.37
N HIS A 476 -4.07 1.92 -3.47
CA HIS A 476 -4.15 2.40 -4.85
C HIS A 476 -5.26 1.67 -5.58
N SER A 477 -5.86 2.33 -6.57
CA SER A 477 -6.77 1.65 -7.48
C SER A 477 -5.98 0.67 -8.36
N ILE A 478 -6.58 -0.47 -8.66
CA ILE A 478 -6.00 -1.47 -9.57
C ILE A 478 -6.60 -1.26 -10.96
N CYS A 479 -5.73 -0.93 -11.89
CA CYS A 479 -6.08 -0.45 -13.21
C CYS A 479 -5.47 -1.33 -14.31
N ILE A 480 -6.03 -1.21 -15.50
CA ILE A 480 -5.49 -1.73 -16.77
C ILE A 480 -5.10 -0.56 -17.64
N ASP A 481 -4.00 -0.69 -18.37
CA ASP A 481 -3.62 0.25 -19.42
C ASP A 481 -4.47 -0.01 -20.69
N SER A 482 -5.29 0.95 -21.05
CA SER A 482 -6.23 0.81 -22.17
C SER A 482 -6.13 2.01 -23.10
N VAL A 483 -6.25 1.75 -24.41
CA VAL A 483 -6.37 2.81 -25.41
C VAL A 483 -7.80 3.35 -25.36
N LEU A 484 -7.94 4.64 -25.10
CA LEU A 484 -9.25 5.29 -25.11
C LEU A 484 -9.77 5.43 -26.56
N THR A 485 -10.98 4.91 -26.79
CA THR A 485 -11.66 5.04 -28.07
C THR A 485 -11.84 6.52 -28.42
N GLY A 486 -11.52 6.90 -29.65
CA GLY A 486 -11.63 8.27 -30.16
C GLY A 486 -10.39 9.16 -29.97
N SER A 487 -9.62 9.05 -28.88
CA SER A 487 -8.40 9.83 -28.68
C SER A 487 -7.13 9.09 -29.09
N GLY A 488 -7.14 7.76 -29.13
CA GLY A 488 -5.95 6.90 -29.35
C GLY A 488 -4.91 6.98 -28.22
N LYS A 489 -5.17 7.73 -27.15
CA LYS A 489 -4.27 7.86 -25.99
C LYS A 489 -4.43 6.66 -25.04
N GLN A 490 -3.30 6.20 -24.50
CA GLN A 490 -3.29 5.17 -23.46
C GLN A 490 -3.55 5.82 -22.09
N ARG A 491 -4.50 5.27 -21.33
CA ARG A 491 -4.87 5.74 -20.00
C ARG A 491 -5.23 4.57 -19.09
N LEU A 492 -5.02 4.74 -17.79
CA LEU A 492 -5.41 3.78 -16.79
C LEU A 492 -6.93 3.73 -16.64
N VAL A 493 -7.47 2.52 -16.67
CA VAL A 493 -8.89 2.22 -16.44
C VAL A 493 -9.00 1.32 -15.24
N VAL A 494 -9.70 1.77 -14.20
CA VAL A 494 -9.91 0.98 -12.98
C VAL A 494 -10.78 -0.26 -13.27
N LEU A 495 -10.43 -1.37 -12.63
CA LEU A 495 -11.30 -2.53 -12.59
C LEU A 495 -12.38 -2.32 -11.54
N GLU A 496 -13.65 -2.41 -11.96
CA GLU A 496 -14.80 -2.23 -11.07
C GLU A 496 -14.71 -3.18 -9.87
N GLY A 497 -14.75 -2.63 -8.66
CA GLY A 497 -14.56 -3.35 -7.39
C GLY A 497 -13.13 -3.30 -6.84
N LEU A 498 -12.17 -2.70 -7.54
CA LEU A 498 -10.78 -2.55 -7.11
C LEU A 498 -10.33 -1.08 -7.06
N GLU A 499 -11.23 -0.19 -6.68
CA GLU A 499 -10.94 1.21 -6.43
C GLU A 499 -10.13 1.39 -5.14
N LYS A 500 -9.35 2.46 -5.09
CA LYS A 500 -8.63 2.88 -3.87
C LYS A 500 -9.58 2.90 -2.66
N ASN A 501 -9.09 2.44 -1.52
CA ASN A 501 -9.80 2.32 -0.25
C ASN A 501 -10.90 1.23 -0.19
N ASN A 502 -11.09 0.42 -1.24
CA ASN A 502 -11.93 -0.77 -1.13
C ASN A 502 -11.34 -1.78 -0.15
N THR A 503 -12.21 -2.40 0.64
CA THR A 503 -11.79 -3.37 1.67
C THR A 503 -11.40 -4.71 1.07
N LEU A 504 -10.34 -5.32 1.61
CA LEU A 504 -9.89 -6.65 1.23
C LEU A 504 -10.58 -7.75 2.08
N PRO A 505 -10.83 -8.95 1.52
CA PRO A 505 -10.54 -9.32 0.13
C PRO A 505 -11.46 -8.62 -0.88
N ALA A 506 -10.93 -8.32 -2.07
CA ALA A 506 -11.63 -7.62 -3.12
C ALA A 506 -11.52 -8.36 -4.46
N LYS A 507 -12.51 -8.17 -5.33
CA LYS A 507 -12.53 -8.77 -6.65
C LYS A 507 -13.04 -7.75 -7.67
N GLY A 508 -12.27 -7.55 -8.73
CA GLY A 508 -12.64 -6.68 -9.83
C GLY A 508 -12.78 -7.42 -11.14
N LYS A 509 -13.61 -6.86 -12.02
CA LYS A 509 -13.84 -7.37 -13.36
C LYS A 509 -13.80 -6.25 -14.40
N GLY A 510 -13.43 -6.61 -15.62
CA GLY A 510 -13.48 -5.69 -16.76
C GLY A 510 -13.47 -6.45 -18.07
N VAL A 511 -14.04 -5.83 -19.11
CA VAL A 511 -14.02 -6.37 -20.47
C VAL A 511 -13.19 -5.44 -21.35
N PHE A 512 -12.22 -6.02 -22.03
CA PHE A 512 -11.25 -5.31 -22.88
C PHE A 512 -11.22 -5.96 -24.26
N LYS A 513 -10.54 -5.33 -25.22
CA LYS A 513 -10.38 -5.85 -26.58
C LYS A 513 -8.90 -6.01 -26.93
N THR A 514 -8.58 -7.09 -27.62
CA THR A 514 -7.21 -7.31 -28.12
C THR A 514 -6.84 -6.29 -29.18
N GLN A 515 -5.61 -5.77 -29.12
CA GLN A 515 -5.09 -4.78 -30.10
C GLN A 515 -4.49 -5.45 -31.35
N LYS A 516 -4.27 -6.76 -31.32
CA LYS A 516 -3.69 -7.55 -32.40
C LYS A 516 -4.19 -8.99 -32.34
N ALA A 517 -4.13 -9.68 -33.47
CA ALA A 517 -4.43 -11.10 -33.53
C ALA A 517 -3.30 -11.94 -32.90
N ILE A 518 -3.67 -13.01 -32.19
CA ILE A 518 -2.76 -14.00 -31.63
C ILE A 518 -2.99 -15.36 -32.33
N ARG A 519 -1.98 -15.85 -33.02
CA ARG A 519 -2.03 -17.09 -33.80
C ARG A 519 -1.62 -18.29 -32.96
N PRO A 520 -2.40 -19.36 -32.94
CA PRO A 520 -2.08 -20.56 -32.15
C PRO A 520 -0.75 -21.17 -32.59
N GLY A 521 0.03 -21.64 -31.62
CA GLY A 521 1.35 -22.23 -31.82
C GLY A 521 2.47 -21.24 -32.14
N ASN A 522 2.20 -19.95 -32.23
CA ASN A 522 3.22 -18.94 -32.51
C ASN A 522 3.68 -18.25 -31.23
N LYS A 523 4.85 -18.64 -30.73
CA LYS A 523 5.46 -18.05 -29.50
C LYS A 523 5.80 -16.56 -29.63
N ALA A 524 5.94 -16.03 -30.86
CA ALA A 524 6.22 -14.62 -31.08
C ALA A 524 4.97 -13.73 -30.94
N ASP A 525 3.79 -14.30 -31.08
CA ASP A 525 2.53 -13.62 -30.83
C ASP A 525 2.24 -13.64 -29.33
N VAL A 526 2.46 -12.50 -28.66
CA VAL A 526 2.32 -12.35 -27.21
C VAL A 526 1.23 -11.34 -26.91
N LEU A 527 0.27 -11.73 -26.10
CA LEU A 527 -0.68 -10.84 -25.42
C LEU A 527 -0.16 -10.56 -24.01
N THR A 528 0.10 -9.30 -23.72
CA THR A 528 0.47 -8.87 -22.36
C THR A 528 -0.63 -7.97 -21.83
N ILE A 529 -1.18 -8.31 -20.66
CA ILE A 529 -2.19 -7.53 -19.94
C ILE A 529 -1.54 -7.03 -18.66
N PRO A 530 -1.06 -5.78 -18.63
CA PRO A 530 -0.44 -5.20 -17.45
C PRO A 530 -1.50 -4.76 -16.44
N ILE A 531 -1.33 -5.15 -15.21
CA ILE A 531 -2.09 -4.68 -14.05
C ILE A 531 -1.26 -3.61 -13.36
N ILE A 532 -1.83 -2.43 -13.13
CA ILE A 532 -1.11 -1.25 -12.69
C ILE A 532 -1.81 -0.65 -11.46
N GLU A 533 -1.01 -0.32 -10.45
CA GLU A 533 -1.45 0.50 -9.31
C GLU A 533 -1.37 1.97 -9.68
N GLY A 534 -2.50 2.68 -9.66
CA GLY A 534 -2.56 4.10 -10.04
C GLY A 534 -3.96 4.66 -10.01
N GLU A 535 -4.09 5.93 -10.32
CA GLU A 535 -5.39 6.59 -10.40
C GLU A 535 -5.98 6.48 -11.82
N PRO A 536 -7.31 6.27 -11.95
CA PRO A 536 -7.97 6.23 -13.25
C PRO A 536 -7.73 7.51 -14.07
N GLY A 537 -7.43 7.35 -15.35
CA GLY A 537 -7.17 8.46 -16.27
C GLY A 537 -5.70 8.90 -16.35
N GLU A 538 -4.82 8.46 -15.44
CA GLU A 538 -3.37 8.73 -15.51
C GLU A 538 -2.69 7.90 -16.61
N GLN A 539 -1.47 8.28 -16.96
CA GLN A 539 -0.61 7.49 -17.87
C GLN A 539 0.02 6.31 -17.11
N SER A 540 0.06 5.15 -17.75
CA SER A 540 0.62 3.93 -17.14
C SER A 540 2.11 4.05 -16.80
N VAL A 541 2.87 4.80 -17.61
CA VAL A 541 4.32 5.01 -17.42
C VAL A 541 4.67 5.77 -16.15
N LEU A 542 3.73 6.55 -15.59
CA LEU A 542 3.90 7.29 -14.34
C LEU A 542 3.51 6.48 -13.10
N ASN A 543 3.04 5.26 -13.27
CA ASN A 543 2.47 4.42 -12.24
C ASN A 543 3.24 3.10 -12.07
N GLN A 544 2.98 2.40 -10.97
CA GLN A 544 3.70 1.17 -10.63
C GLN A 544 2.97 -0.05 -11.20
N GLY A 545 3.71 -0.97 -11.85
CA GLY A 545 3.16 -2.27 -12.21
C GLY A 545 2.92 -3.14 -10.98
N ALA A 546 1.71 -3.69 -10.86
CA ALA A 546 1.36 -4.62 -9.80
C ALA A 546 1.58 -6.08 -10.23
N ALA A 547 1.16 -6.39 -11.45
CA ALA A 547 1.22 -7.75 -12.00
C ALA A 547 1.11 -7.72 -13.53
N GLU A 548 1.31 -8.86 -14.19
CA GLU A 548 0.98 -9.00 -15.61
C GLU A 548 0.47 -10.41 -15.94
N ILE A 549 -0.49 -10.49 -16.85
CA ILE A 549 -0.82 -11.71 -17.58
C ILE A 549 -0.01 -11.68 -18.87
N LYS A 550 0.69 -12.77 -19.15
CA LYS A 550 1.42 -12.96 -20.39
C LYS A 550 1.00 -14.27 -21.03
N CYS A 551 0.23 -14.16 -22.10
CA CYS A 551 -0.27 -15.29 -22.88
C CYS A 551 0.38 -15.26 -24.26
N THR A 552 0.89 -16.40 -24.71
CA THR A 552 1.52 -16.55 -26.03
C THR A 552 0.60 -17.37 -26.96
N GLY A 553 0.88 -17.37 -28.25
CA GLY A 553 0.13 -18.24 -29.16
C GLY A 553 0.32 -19.74 -28.86
N GLU A 554 1.36 -20.14 -28.11
CA GLU A 554 1.52 -21.54 -27.65
C GLU A 554 0.47 -21.94 -26.61
N ASP A 555 -0.07 -20.96 -25.89
CA ASP A 555 -1.03 -21.15 -24.81
C ASP A 555 -2.48 -21.21 -25.32
N LEU A 556 -2.74 -20.87 -26.59
CA LEU A 556 -4.06 -20.81 -27.18
C LEU A 556 -4.28 -21.98 -28.17
N SER A 557 -5.47 -22.60 -28.12
CA SER A 557 -5.84 -23.69 -29.04
C SER A 557 -6.32 -23.20 -30.40
N ALA A 558 -6.78 -21.94 -30.51
CA ALA A 558 -7.34 -21.36 -31.73
C ALA A 558 -6.87 -19.91 -31.95
N LEU A 559 -7.07 -19.40 -33.18
CA LEU A 559 -6.80 -18.02 -33.52
C LEU A 559 -7.67 -17.07 -32.70
N LEU A 560 -7.05 -16.14 -31.99
CA LEU A 560 -7.71 -15.01 -31.34
C LEU A 560 -7.57 -13.77 -32.25
N PRO A 561 -8.63 -13.34 -32.96
CA PRO A 561 -8.57 -12.18 -33.85
C PRO A 561 -8.30 -10.87 -33.10
N GLU A 562 -7.81 -9.86 -33.80
CA GLU A 562 -7.78 -8.47 -33.31
C GLU A 562 -9.22 -8.01 -33.00
N GLY A 563 -9.38 -7.24 -31.93
CA GLY A 563 -10.69 -6.77 -31.45
C GLY A 563 -11.51 -7.80 -30.67
N SER A 564 -10.97 -9.03 -30.44
CA SER A 564 -11.63 -10.03 -29.61
C SER A 564 -11.78 -9.57 -28.17
N GLU A 565 -12.93 -9.86 -27.56
CA GLU A 565 -13.19 -9.57 -26.16
C GLU A 565 -12.32 -10.44 -25.24
N VAL A 566 -11.86 -9.83 -24.15
CA VAL A 566 -11.14 -10.45 -23.05
C VAL A 566 -11.84 -10.05 -21.76
N GLU A 567 -12.44 -11.01 -21.07
CA GLU A 567 -13.02 -10.80 -19.75
C GLU A 567 -11.94 -11.04 -18.69
N LEU A 568 -11.52 -9.98 -18.03
CA LEU A 568 -10.49 -10.03 -16.98
C LEU A 568 -11.14 -10.07 -15.60
N THR A 569 -10.68 -10.99 -14.77
CA THR A 569 -11.01 -11.04 -13.35
C THR A 569 -9.72 -10.94 -12.53
N VAL A 570 -9.69 -10.00 -11.60
CA VAL A 570 -8.58 -9.82 -10.64
C VAL A 570 -9.14 -10.00 -9.24
N SER A 571 -8.55 -10.89 -8.45
CA SER A 571 -8.92 -11.13 -7.06
C SER A 571 -7.72 -10.83 -6.17
N ILE A 572 -7.95 -10.12 -5.06
CA ILE A 572 -6.92 -9.74 -4.09
C ILE A 572 -7.40 -10.21 -2.72
N ASP A 573 -6.60 -11.05 -2.07
CA ASP A 573 -6.92 -11.58 -0.75
C ASP A 573 -6.61 -10.58 0.39
N SER A 574 -6.87 -10.96 1.63
CA SER A 574 -6.61 -10.14 2.82
C SER A 574 -5.12 -9.85 3.04
N SER A 575 -4.23 -10.70 2.50
CA SER A 575 -2.77 -10.54 2.54
C SER A 575 -2.21 -9.80 1.32
N ARG A 576 -3.09 -9.21 0.49
CA ARG A 576 -2.76 -8.49 -0.75
C ARG A 576 -2.14 -9.36 -1.84
N ARG A 577 -2.34 -10.69 -1.81
CA ARG A 577 -1.92 -11.58 -2.89
C ARG A 577 -2.88 -11.44 -4.07
N ILE A 578 -2.33 -11.21 -5.26
CA ILE A 578 -3.08 -11.01 -6.50
C ILE A 578 -3.22 -12.33 -7.26
N THR A 579 -4.44 -12.69 -7.64
CA THR A 579 -4.76 -13.79 -8.56
C THR A 579 -5.43 -13.20 -9.80
N LEU A 580 -5.02 -13.65 -10.97
CA LEU A 580 -5.48 -13.15 -12.26
C LEU A 580 -6.12 -14.25 -13.07
N SER A 581 -7.24 -13.96 -13.74
CA SER A 581 -7.91 -14.84 -14.70
C SER A 581 -8.35 -14.03 -15.91
N ALA A 582 -8.02 -14.50 -17.11
CA ALA A 582 -8.48 -13.95 -18.37
C ALA A 582 -9.31 -14.99 -19.12
N TYR A 583 -10.57 -14.69 -19.42
CA TYR A 583 -11.44 -15.52 -20.25
C TYR A 583 -11.55 -14.90 -21.65
N PHE A 584 -11.42 -15.74 -22.66
CA PHE A 584 -11.49 -15.37 -24.08
C PHE A 584 -12.78 -15.93 -24.69
N PRO A 585 -13.91 -15.18 -24.70
CA PRO A 585 -15.20 -15.68 -25.17
C PRO A 585 -15.18 -16.19 -26.61
N TYR A 586 -14.35 -15.62 -27.49
CA TYR A 586 -14.26 -16.00 -28.91
C TYR A 586 -13.79 -17.45 -29.13
N ILE A 587 -12.93 -17.94 -28.24
CA ILE A 587 -12.36 -19.31 -28.32
C ILE A 587 -12.79 -20.20 -27.16
N ASP A 588 -13.61 -19.69 -26.22
CA ASP A 588 -14.11 -20.38 -25.02
C ASP A 588 -12.97 -20.95 -24.13
N GLU A 589 -11.93 -20.15 -23.88
CA GLU A 589 -10.77 -20.55 -23.09
C GLU A 589 -10.53 -19.63 -21.91
N ASN A 590 -10.06 -20.21 -20.78
CA ASN A 590 -9.57 -19.49 -19.61
C ASN A 590 -8.06 -19.59 -19.54
N PHE A 591 -7.43 -18.48 -19.12
CA PHE A 591 -6.02 -18.39 -18.79
C PHE A 591 -5.87 -17.86 -17.37
N ASP A 592 -5.49 -18.74 -16.44
CA ASP A 592 -5.40 -18.45 -15.03
C ASP A 592 -3.95 -18.33 -14.58
N VAL A 593 -3.64 -17.30 -13.79
CA VAL A 593 -2.34 -17.11 -13.14
C VAL A 593 -2.57 -17.04 -11.63
N GLU A 594 -2.19 -18.10 -10.91
CA GLU A 594 -2.43 -18.21 -9.47
C GLU A 594 -1.64 -17.17 -8.65
N VAL A 595 -0.41 -16.88 -9.08
CA VAL A 595 0.43 -15.85 -8.45
C VAL A 595 0.97 -14.97 -9.57
N ALA A 596 0.46 -13.75 -9.62
CA ALA A 596 0.93 -12.77 -10.57
C ALA A 596 2.38 -12.37 -10.24
N LYS A 597 3.27 -12.47 -11.22
CA LYS A 597 4.61 -11.87 -11.09
C LYS A 597 4.47 -10.37 -11.22
N THR A 598 5.08 -9.64 -10.29
CA THR A 598 5.16 -8.18 -10.38
C THR A 598 5.84 -7.80 -11.69
N ARG A 599 5.25 -6.90 -12.43
CA ARG A 599 5.87 -6.35 -13.64
C ARG A 599 7.09 -5.52 -13.22
N ASP A 600 8.25 -5.86 -13.75
CA ASP A 600 9.48 -5.07 -13.58
C ASP A 600 9.39 -3.79 -14.42
N THR A 601 8.53 -2.85 -13.96
CA THR A 601 8.34 -1.51 -14.56
C THR A 601 9.33 -0.50 -14.00
N GLN A 602 10.36 -0.98 -13.30
CA GLN A 602 11.35 -0.08 -12.77
C GLN A 602 11.95 0.75 -13.91
N LEU A 603 11.84 2.06 -13.74
CA LEU A 603 12.75 2.98 -14.42
C LEU A 603 14.15 2.37 -14.30
N LYS A 604 14.74 2.00 -15.45
CA LYS A 604 16.14 1.62 -15.50
C LYS A 604 16.90 2.62 -14.66
N GLU A 605 17.82 2.14 -13.84
CA GLU A 605 18.69 2.84 -12.91
C GLU A 605 18.38 4.34 -12.77
N VAL A 606 18.33 4.86 -11.55
CA VAL A 606 18.09 6.27 -11.25
C VAL A 606 19.30 7.06 -11.77
N ASP A 607 19.37 7.20 -13.11
CA ASP A 607 20.43 7.88 -13.81
C ASP A 607 20.12 9.38 -13.87
N ALA A 608 21.06 10.19 -13.39
CA ALA A 608 20.92 11.64 -13.39
C ALA A 608 20.69 12.22 -14.78
N ASP A 609 21.27 11.64 -15.81
CA ASP A 609 21.10 12.11 -17.19
C ASP A 609 19.67 11.84 -17.71
N VAL A 610 19.08 10.70 -17.33
CA VAL A 610 17.69 10.35 -17.66
C VAL A 610 16.73 11.30 -16.93
N ILE A 611 16.92 11.52 -15.63
CA ILE A 611 16.11 12.47 -14.85
C ILE A 611 16.19 13.87 -15.46
N SER A 612 17.41 14.35 -15.78
CA SER A 612 17.63 15.68 -16.40
C SER A 612 16.94 15.81 -17.75
N ALA A 613 16.96 14.76 -18.57
CA ALA A 613 16.28 14.76 -19.87
C ALA A 613 14.75 14.81 -19.70
N GLU A 614 14.20 14.08 -18.76
CA GLU A 614 12.76 14.10 -18.43
C GLU A 614 12.30 15.45 -17.88
N ILE A 615 13.08 16.09 -16.99
CA ILE A 615 12.80 17.43 -16.48
C ILE A 615 12.75 18.44 -17.65
N LYS A 616 13.74 18.43 -18.56
CA LYS A 616 13.77 19.33 -19.71
C LYS A 616 12.57 19.12 -20.65
N LYS A 617 12.17 17.86 -20.87
CA LYS A 617 11.00 17.54 -21.67
C LYS A 617 9.72 18.08 -21.03
N ALA A 618 9.55 17.90 -19.72
CA ALA A 618 8.42 18.43 -18.98
C ALA A 618 8.38 19.97 -18.99
N GLN A 619 9.51 20.63 -18.78
CA GLN A 619 9.62 22.09 -18.90
C GLN A 619 9.23 22.59 -20.28
N HIS A 620 9.66 21.89 -21.36
CA HIS A 620 9.25 22.24 -22.73
C HIS A 620 7.74 22.09 -22.91
N THR A 621 7.13 21.01 -22.42
CA THR A 621 5.67 20.84 -22.49
C THR A 621 4.94 21.98 -21.77
N LEU A 622 5.42 22.42 -20.61
CA LEU A 622 4.81 23.53 -19.86
C LEU A 622 4.89 24.87 -20.58
N THR A 623 5.89 25.08 -21.44
CA THR A 623 5.96 26.31 -22.26
C THR A 623 4.85 26.41 -23.31
N LEU A 624 4.16 25.30 -23.60
CA LEU A 624 3.03 25.25 -24.53
C LEU A 624 1.66 25.39 -23.85
N ILE A 625 1.63 25.42 -22.52
CA ILE A 625 0.41 25.50 -21.72
C ILE A 625 0.40 26.86 -21.00
N GLU A 626 -0.68 27.63 -21.15
CA GLU A 626 -0.84 28.93 -20.47
C GLU A 626 -1.58 28.76 -19.14
N GLY A 627 -1.12 29.42 -18.07
CA GLY A 627 -1.83 29.54 -16.80
C GLY A 627 -0.94 29.41 -15.55
N GLN A 628 -1.42 29.94 -14.43
CA GLN A 628 -0.67 29.97 -13.14
C GLN A 628 -0.21 28.58 -12.65
N ASN A 629 -0.95 27.53 -12.98
CA ASN A 629 -0.56 26.16 -12.60
C ASN A 629 0.67 25.71 -13.42
N ALA A 630 0.75 26.07 -14.70
CA ALA A 630 1.91 25.75 -15.55
C ALA A 630 3.16 26.47 -15.04
N ASP A 631 3.05 27.77 -14.68
CA ASP A 631 4.16 28.55 -14.12
C ASP A 631 4.68 27.92 -12.82
N ARG A 632 3.78 27.55 -11.90
CA ARG A 632 4.15 26.90 -10.64
C ARG A 632 4.88 25.56 -10.84
N LEU A 633 4.42 24.75 -11.81
CA LEU A 633 5.07 23.48 -12.13
C LEU A 633 6.42 23.66 -12.77
N TYR A 634 6.56 24.69 -13.59
CA TYR A 634 7.84 25.06 -14.20
C TYR A 634 8.88 25.45 -13.15
N ASP A 635 8.48 26.26 -12.15
CA ASP A 635 9.34 26.64 -11.03
C ASP A 635 9.77 25.39 -10.23
N LYS A 636 8.84 24.50 -9.88
CA LYS A 636 9.15 23.23 -9.20
C LYS A 636 10.16 22.36 -9.97
N LEU A 637 10.03 22.29 -11.30
CA LEU A 637 10.99 21.55 -12.14
C LEU A 637 12.36 22.23 -12.18
N THR A 638 12.39 23.55 -12.11
CA THR A 638 13.65 24.32 -12.09
C THR A 638 14.38 24.08 -10.75
N ASP A 639 13.66 24.10 -9.63
CA ASP A 639 14.21 23.79 -8.32
C ASP A 639 14.75 22.34 -8.29
N LEU A 640 13.98 21.39 -8.84
CA LEU A 640 14.38 20.00 -8.91
C LEU A 640 15.63 19.79 -9.79
N GLN A 641 15.76 20.54 -10.88
CA GLN A 641 16.97 20.54 -11.73
C GLN A 641 18.21 21.05 -10.97
N GLN A 642 18.04 22.07 -10.13
CA GLN A 642 19.13 22.57 -9.29
C GLN A 642 19.50 21.56 -8.19
N GLU A 643 18.51 20.93 -7.55
CA GLU A 643 18.71 19.86 -6.57
C GLU A 643 19.49 18.70 -7.20
N LEU A 644 19.15 18.29 -8.44
CA LEU A 644 19.87 17.24 -9.17
C LEU A 644 21.33 17.61 -9.50
N GLN A 645 21.59 18.86 -9.85
CA GLN A 645 22.97 19.33 -10.11
C GLN A 645 23.84 19.35 -8.86
N ASN A 646 23.24 19.62 -7.69
CA ASN A 646 23.88 19.63 -6.40
C ASN A 646 23.89 18.26 -5.71
N ALA A 647 23.13 17.30 -6.24
CA ALA A 647 23.08 15.95 -5.69
C ALA A 647 24.45 15.28 -5.83
N SER A 648 24.98 14.83 -4.71
CA SER A 648 26.07 13.86 -4.68
C SER A 648 25.64 12.58 -5.42
N ASN A 649 26.57 11.67 -5.73
CA ASN A 649 26.26 10.39 -6.38
C ASN A 649 25.41 9.43 -5.49
N ASP A 650 24.76 9.98 -4.46
CA ASP A 650 23.93 9.26 -3.51
C ASP A 650 22.63 8.77 -4.17
N TYR A 651 22.41 7.46 -4.05
CA TYR A 651 21.22 6.81 -4.62
C TYR A 651 19.92 7.34 -4.02
N ASP A 652 19.87 7.57 -2.71
CA ASP A 652 18.65 8.02 -2.01
C ASP A 652 18.24 9.42 -2.47
N THR A 653 19.20 10.33 -2.65
CA THR A 653 18.93 11.68 -3.17
C THR A 653 18.39 11.62 -4.60
N LYS A 654 18.97 10.78 -5.46
CA LYS A 654 18.48 10.58 -6.84
C LYS A 654 17.09 9.95 -6.87
N GLN A 655 16.84 8.98 -6.01
CA GLN A 655 15.51 8.36 -5.89
C GLN A 655 14.45 9.37 -5.46
N LYS A 656 14.75 10.20 -4.45
CA LYS A 656 13.88 11.30 -3.99
C LYS A 656 13.55 12.27 -5.13
N ILE A 657 14.57 12.68 -5.90
CA ILE A 657 14.39 13.55 -7.05
C ILE A 657 13.51 12.88 -8.11
N SER A 658 13.72 11.59 -8.38
CA SER A 658 12.91 10.82 -9.34
C SER A 658 11.45 10.71 -8.90
N GLU A 659 11.18 10.46 -7.61
CA GLU A 659 9.81 10.41 -7.07
C GLU A 659 9.13 11.79 -7.12
N ASN A 660 9.84 12.85 -6.76
CA ASN A 660 9.35 14.23 -6.90
C ASN A 660 9.04 14.56 -8.36
N LEU A 661 9.90 14.17 -9.29
CA LEU A 661 9.66 14.34 -10.73
C LEU A 661 8.39 13.61 -11.17
N LYS A 662 8.20 12.34 -10.77
CA LYS A 662 6.98 11.59 -11.08
C LYS A 662 5.73 12.30 -10.55
N SER A 663 5.78 12.84 -9.32
CA SER A 663 4.67 13.61 -8.75
C SER A 663 4.35 14.85 -9.58
N ILE A 664 5.38 15.59 -10.02
CA ILE A 664 5.21 16.77 -10.89
C ILE A 664 4.67 16.37 -12.27
N LEU A 665 5.16 15.27 -12.84
CA LEU A 665 4.68 14.75 -14.13
C LEU A 665 3.20 14.31 -14.07
N LYS A 666 2.76 13.71 -12.95
CA LYS A 666 1.34 13.41 -12.72
C LYS A 666 0.49 14.67 -12.62
N GLU A 667 0.99 15.71 -11.93
CA GLU A 667 0.32 17.01 -11.85
C GLU A 667 0.23 17.66 -13.23
N LEU A 668 1.30 17.58 -14.03
CA LEU A 668 1.34 18.05 -15.42
C LEU A 668 0.33 17.30 -16.31
N ASP A 669 0.27 15.96 -16.20
CA ASP A 669 -0.67 15.14 -16.98
C ASP A 669 -2.14 15.52 -16.66
N ARG A 670 -2.44 15.84 -15.38
CA ARG A 670 -3.77 16.35 -14.99
C ARG A 670 -4.08 17.74 -15.57
N VAL A 671 -3.08 18.61 -15.64
CA VAL A 671 -3.24 19.95 -16.26
C VAL A 671 -3.46 19.80 -17.76
N ASP A 672 -2.72 18.93 -18.44
CA ASP A 672 -2.90 18.63 -19.87
C ASP A 672 -4.29 18.04 -20.13
N ALA A 673 -4.73 17.07 -19.30
CA ALA A 673 -6.07 16.49 -19.37
C ALA A 673 -7.18 17.53 -19.14
N ALA A 674 -7.00 18.45 -18.20
CA ALA A 674 -7.94 19.53 -17.95
C ALA A 674 -8.05 20.50 -19.12
N ALA A 675 -6.96 20.71 -19.87
CA ALA A 675 -6.95 21.53 -21.09
C ALA A 675 -7.69 20.86 -22.26
N GLU A 676 -7.81 19.53 -22.29
CA GLU A 676 -8.58 18.79 -23.29
C GLU A 676 -10.09 18.78 -23.01
N TRP A 677 -10.47 18.87 -21.73
CA TRP A 677 -11.87 18.71 -21.33
C TRP A 677 -12.86 19.68 -22.01
N PRO A 678 -12.59 20.98 -22.19
CA PRO A 678 -13.51 21.89 -22.83
C PRO A 678 -13.92 21.45 -24.25
N LYS A 679 -13.01 20.81 -24.99
CA LYS A 679 -13.31 20.26 -26.32
C LYS A 679 -14.23 19.05 -26.23
N ILE A 680 -13.96 18.14 -25.31
CA ILE A 680 -14.79 16.94 -25.09
C ILE A 680 -16.20 17.36 -24.62
N GLU A 681 -16.31 18.33 -23.74
CA GLU A 681 -17.60 18.87 -23.31
C GLU A 681 -18.39 19.45 -24.48
N GLN A 682 -17.71 20.19 -25.37
CA GLN A 682 -18.33 20.73 -26.57
C GLN A 682 -18.79 19.61 -27.51
N ASP A 683 -17.95 18.60 -27.75
CA ASP A 683 -18.28 17.45 -28.60
C ASP A 683 -19.50 16.66 -28.02
N ILE A 684 -19.61 16.52 -26.68
CA ILE A 684 -20.81 15.94 -26.04
C ILE A 684 -22.05 16.78 -26.32
N ARG A 685 -21.96 18.10 -26.19
CA ARG A 685 -23.08 19.01 -26.41
C ARG A 685 -23.55 18.98 -27.85
N ASP A 686 -22.62 19.01 -28.78
CA ASP A 686 -22.90 18.97 -30.22
C ASP A 686 -23.55 17.62 -30.60
N ALA A 687 -22.99 16.51 -30.14
CA ALA A 687 -23.56 15.18 -30.37
C ALA A 687 -24.97 15.03 -29.80
N LEU A 688 -25.24 15.57 -28.59
CA LEU A 688 -26.60 15.59 -28.01
C LEU A 688 -27.58 16.41 -28.84
N GLU A 689 -27.16 17.56 -29.39
CA GLU A 689 -28.00 18.39 -30.23
C GLU A 689 -28.36 17.66 -31.52
N ASP A 690 -27.39 17.00 -32.17
CA ASP A 690 -27.61 16.18 -33.36
C ASP A 690 -28.61 15.02 -33.12
N VAL A 691 -28.48 14.35 -31.98
CA VAL A 691 -29.40 13.26 -31.64
C VAL A 691 -30.80 13.80 -31.28
N ARG A 692 -30.92 14.97 -30.67
CA ARG A 692 -32.22 15.61 -30.42
C ARG A 692 -32.95 15.90 -31.72
N LEU A 693 -32.26 16.52 -32.68
CA LEU A 693 -32.80 16.81 -34.00
C LEU A 693 -33.22 15.52 -34.73
N SER A 694 -32.38 14.49 -34.65
CA SER A 694 -32.69 13.18 -35.24
C SER A 694 -33.89 12.52 -34.56
N ASN A 695 -34.01 12.64 -33.22
CA ASN A 695 -35.15 12.07 -32.46
C ASN A 695 -36.47 12.83 -32.70
N GLU A 696 -36.42 14.14 -32.92
CA GLU A 696 -37.61 14.93 -33.31
C GLU A 696 -38.16 14.51 -34.68
N GLN A 697 -37.27 14.11 -35.60
CA GLN A 697 -37.63 13.74 -36.98
C GLN A 697 -38.01 12.26 -37.09
N TYR A 698 -37.29 11.37 -36.43
CA TYR A 698 -37.35 9.91 -36.63
C TYR A 698 -37.65 9.12 -35.36
N GLY A 699 -37.72 9.78 -34.19
CA GLY A 699 -37.85 9.10 -32.89
C GLY A 699 -39.29 8.72 -32.56
N ASP A 700 -39.43 7.86 -31.58
CA ASP A 700 -40.68 7.41 -30.96
C ASP A 700 -40.67 7.66 -29.43
N ASN A 701 -41.73 7.21 -28.75
CA ASN A 701 -41.80 7.34 -27.28
C ASN A 701 -40.71 6.60 -26.51
N GLU A 702 -40.14 5.51 -27.04
CA GLU A 702 -39.08 4.74 -26.38
C GLU A 702 -37.75 5.44 -26.56
N THR A 703 -37.42 5.88 -27.78
CA THR A 703 -36.19 6.61 -28.07
C THR A 703 -36.14 7.95 -27.35
N THR A 704 -37.28 8.65 -27.21
CA THR A 704 -37.37 9.88 -26.42
C THR A 704 -37.06 9.65 -24.93
N LYS A 705 -37.52 8.53 -24.33
CA LYS A 705 -37.15 8.17 -22.94
C LYS A 705 -35.67 7.87 -22.80
N LEU A 706 -35.11 7.16 -23.79
CA LEU A 706 -33.68 6.86 -23.81
C LEU A 706 -32.82 8.13 -23.92
N LEU A 707 -33.24 9.09 -24.75
CA LEU A 707 -32.58 10.40 -24.85
C LEU A 707 -32.55 11.13 -23.51
N VAL A 708 -33.64 11.15 -22.75
CA VAL A 708 -33.67 11.76 -21.42
C VAL A 708 -32.67 11.11 -20.45
N LEU A 709 -32.51 9.77 -20.51
CA LEU A 709 -31.51 9.05 -19.72
C LEU A 709 -30.09 9.42 -20.12
N VAL A 710 -29.80 9.49 -21.43
CA VAL A 710 -28.49 9.88 -21.96
C VAL A 710 -28.17 11.32 -21.58
N GLU A 711 -29.12 12.24 -21.64
CA GLU A 711 -28.94 13.63 -21.19
C GLU A 711 -28.67 13.74 -19.68
N SER A 712 -29.30 12.90 -18.87
CA SER A 712 -29.02 12.84 -17.43
C SER A 712 -27.59 12.36 -17.17
N LYS A 713 -27.19 11.31 -17.88
CA LYS A 713 -25.83 10.77 -17.80
C LYS A 713 -24.78 11.79 -18.30
N ALA A 714 -25.11 12.56 -19.35
CA ALA A 714 -24.23 13.60 -19.85
C ALA A 714 -23.98 14.71 -18.82
N ARG A 715 -25.01 15.12 -18.07
CA ARG A 715 -24.84 16.10 -16.97
C ARG A 715 -23.89 15.57 -15.90
N GLU A 716 -24.05 14.32 -15.51
CA GLU A 716 -23.18 13.68 -14.51
C GLU A 716 -21.72 13.58 -15.00
N VAL A 717 -21.52 13.17 -16.26
CA VAL A 717 -20.18 13.06 -16.87
C VAL A 717 -19.51 14.43 -17.02
N ILE A 718 -20.29 15.47 -17.35
CA ILE A 718 -19.79 16.85 -17.44
C ILE A 718 -19.38 17.38 -16.05
N GLU A 719 -20.12 17.06 -14.99
CA GLU A 719 -19.73 17.43 -13.62
C GLU A 719 -18.46 16.72 -13.16
N GLN A 720 -18.29 15.47 -13.56
CA GLN A 720 -17.10 14.67 -13.21
C GLN A 720 -15.85 15.04 -13.99
N GLN A 721 -15.97 15.71 -15.13
CA GLN A 721 -14.87 16.08 -16.04
C GLN A 721 -13.94 14.91 -16.41
N ASN A 722 -14.50 13.71 -16.52
CA ASN A 722 -13.74 12.49 -16.83
C ASN A 722 -13.66 12.28 -18.34
N ILE A 723 -12.44 12.37 -18.90
CA ILE A 723 -12.18 12.24 -20.35
C ILE A 723 -12.71 10.92 -20.91
N LYS A 724 -12.45 9.79 -20.23
CA LYS A 724 -12.90 8.48 -20.70
C LYS A 724 -14.42 8.40 -20.76
N LEU A 725 -15.09 8.76 -19.66
CA LEU A 725 -16.56 8.74 -19.61
C LEU A 725 -17.15 9.69 -20.66
N GLY A 726 -16.49 10.82 -20.93
CA GLY A 726 -16.87 11.75 -21.99
C GLY A 726 -16.80 11.13 -23.38
N LEU A 727 -15.68 10.50 -23.72
CA LEU A 727 -15.48 9.85 -25.03
C LEU A 727 -16.41 8.64 -25.21
N ASP A 728 -16.53 7.78 -24.18
CA ASP A 728 -17.46 6.64 -24.22
C ASP A 728 -18.92 7.10 -24.39
N LEU A 729 -19.26 8.23 -23.78
CA LEU A 729 -20.60 8.82 -23.91
C LEU A 729 -20.86 9.38 -25.31
N ILE A 730 -19.88 10.07 -25.91
CA ILE A 730 -19.94 10.55 -27.30
C ILE A 730 -20.21 9.39 -28.25
N GLU A 731 -19.48 8.26 -28.09
CA GLU A 731 -19.71 7.06 -28.90
C GLU A 731 -21.13 6.51 -28.71
N GLN A 732 -21.64 6.44 -27.48
CA GLN A 732 -23.02 6.00 -27.20
C GLN A 732 -24.05 6.95 -27.82
N ILE A 733 -23.84 8.26 -27.75
CA ILE A 733 -24.71 9.26 -28.38
C ILE A 733 -24.73 9.12 -29.90
N HIS A 734 -23.54 8.98 -30.53
CA HIS A 734 -23.44 8.76 -31.97
C HIS A 734 -24.11 7.44 -32.40
N ALA A 735 -23.92 6.36 -31.64
CA ALA A 735 -24.60 5.08 -31.91
C ALA A 735 -26.13 5.21 -31.85
N MET A 736 -26.65 5.98 -30.87
CA MET A 736 -28.08 6.28 -30.77
C MET A 736 -28.56 7.09 -31.97
N GLY A 737 -27.83 8.14 -32.36
CA GLY A 737 -28.13 8.97 -33.53
C GLY A 737 -28.19 8.13 -34.81
N PHE A 738 -27.18 7.27 -35.00
CA PHE A 738 -27.16 6.35 -36.14
C PHE A 738 -28.34 5.38 -36.15
N ALA A 739 -28.72 4.86 -34.98
CA ALA A 739 -29.87 3.95 -34.86
C ALA A 739 -31.19 4.63 -35.25
N LEU A 740 -31.33 5.94 -35.00
CA LEU A 740 -32.52 6.71 -35.40
C LEU A 740 -32.60 6.91 -36.92
N ILE A 741 -31.46 7.27 -37.53
CA ILE A 741 -31.45 7.64 -38.97
C ILE A 741 -31.24 6.44 -39.91
N ARG A 742 -30.83 5.26 -39.41
CA ARG A 742 -30.51 4.07 -40.22
C ARG A 742 -31.68 3.53 -41.08
N GLN A 743 -32.91 3.94 -40.79
CA GLN A 743 -34.10 3.52 -41.53
C GLN A 743 -34.30 4.39 -42.82
N GLU A 744 -33.59 5.50 -42.89
CA GLU A 744 -33.67 6.40 -44.04
C GLU A 744 -32.90 5.85 -45.25
N THR A 745 -33.62 5.57 -46.31
CA THR A 745 -33.02 5.06 -47.60
C THR A 745 -32.00 6.03 -48.16
N GLY A 746 -32.25 7.33 -48.03
CA GLY A 746 -31.34 8.40 -48.52
C GLY A 746 -29.97 8.35 -47.85
N LEU A 747 -29.90 8.00 -46.56
CA LEU A 747 -28.65 7.82 -45.82
C LEU A 747 -27.77 6.74 -46.48
N TRP A 748 -28.33 5.56 -46.70
CA TRP A 748 -27.61 4.44 -47.30
C TRP A 748 -27.14 4.75 -48.75
N ILE A 749 -27.96 5.47 -49.51
CA ILE A 749 -27.55 5.93 -50.86
C ILE A 749 -26.34 6.85 -50.75
N SER A 750 -26.32 7.77 -49.80
CA SER A 750 -25.18 8.68 -49.57
C SER A 750 -23.91 7.93 -49.16
N TYR A 751 -24.02 6.97 -48.19
CA TYR A 751 -22.88 6.14 -47.77
C TYR A 751 -22.31 5.32 -48.92
N ILE A 752 -23.16 4.64 -49.70
CA ILE A 752 -22.71 3.82 -50.82
C ILE A 752 -22.01 4.68 -51.89
N LYS A 753 -22.51 5.90 -52.15
CA LYS A 753 -21.83 6.84 -53.05
C LYS A 753 -20.48 7.27 -52.50
N GLY A 754 -20.41 7.65 -51.21
CA GLY A 754 -19.16 8.03 -50.57
C GLY A 754 -18.13 6.92 -50.61
N PHE A 755 -18.52 5.66 -50.27
CA PHE A 755 -17.62 4.50 -50.39
C PHE A 755 -17.16 4.22 -51.82
N ASP A 756 -17.97 4.52 -52.82
CA ASP A 756 -17.60 4.37 -54.23
C ASP A 756 -16.62 5.46 -54.70
N ASP A 757 -16.90 6.72 -54.29
CA ASP A 757 -16.09 7.88 -54.66
C ASP A 757 -14.69 7.82 -53.99
N ASP A 758 -14.62 7.39 -52.72
CA ASP A 758 -13.40 7.34 -51.91
C ASP A 758 -12.77 5.93 -51.85
N PHE A 759 -13.20 4.98 -52.71
CA PHE A 759 -12.81 3.57 -52.59
C PHE A 759 -11.31 3.34 -52.55
N ASP A 760 -10.55 4.05 -53.37
CA ASP A 760 -9.11 3.87 -53.50
C ASP A 760 -8.31 4.52 -52.34
N THR A 761 -8.95 5.36 -51.55
CA THR A 761 -8.37 6.01 -50.36
C THR A 761 -8.67 5.26 -49.06
N GLN A 762 -9.65 4.34 -49.06
CA GLN A 762 -10.05 3.54 -47.92
C GLN A 762 -9.20 2.28 -47.75
N GLN A 763 -8.94 1.90 -46.50
CA GLN A 763 -8.32 0.61 -46.17
C GLN A 763 -9.38 -0.49 -46.02
N TRP A 764 -9.49 -1.37 -47.01
CA TRP A 764 -10.43 -2.49 -47.00
C TRP A 764 -9.74 -3.76 -46.53
N SER A 765 -10.40 -4.55 -45.66
CA SER A 765 -9.96 -5.89 -45.27
C SER A 765 -9.96 -6.88 -46.47
N ASP A 766 -10.94 -6.73 -47.37
CA ASP A 766 -11.02 -7.42 -48.66
C ASP A 766 -11.54 -6.43 -49.72
N PRO A 767 -10.64 -5.78 -50.50
CA PRO A 767 -11.02 -4.81 -51.56
C PRO A 767 -11.94 -5.40 -52.62
N ASN A 768 -11.77 -6.68 -52.98
CA ASN A 768 -12.59 -7.32 -54.01
C ASN A 768 -14.03 -7.54 -53.55
N ALA A 769 -14.20 -8.06 -52.30
CA ALA A 769 -15.52 -8.23 -51.71
C ALA A 769 -16.21 -6.86 -51.50
N ALA A 770 -15.50 -5.85 -51.00
CA ALA A 770 -16.01 -4.49 -50.83
C ALA A 770 -16.51 -3.88 -52.14
N ARG A 771 -15.70 -3.96 -53.23
CA ARG A 771 -16.09 -3.47 -54.56
C ARG A 771 -17.32 -4.21 -55.09
N GLN A 772 -17.43 -5.54 -54.86
CA GLN A 772 -18.55 -6.33 -55.28
C GLN A 772 -19.84 -5.92 -54.56
N LEU A 773 -19.80 -5.71 -53.23
CA LEU A 773 -20.93 -5.24 -52.44
C LEU A 773 -21.40 -3.84 -52.84
N ILE A 774 -20.47 -2.90 -53.07
CA ILE A 774 -20.79 -1.54 -53.56
C ILE A 774 -21.50 -1.60 -54.91
N ASN A 775 -21.02 -2.43 -55.85
CA ASN A 775 -21.65 -2.58 -57.16
C ASN A 775 -23.04 -3.19 -57.08
N GLN A 776 -23.27 -4.19 -56.19
CA GLN A 776 -24.59 -4.74 -55.95
C GLN A 776 -25.55 -3.70 -55.38
N ALA A 777 -25.08 -2.90 -54.40
CA ALA A 777 -25.89 -1.86 -53.80
C ALA A 777 -26.26 -0.77 -54.81
N LYS A 778 -25.32 -0.35 -55.70
CA LYS A 778 -25.60 0.59 -56.81
C LYS A 778 -26.66 0.06 -57.80
N GLN A 779 -26.65 -1.26 -58.08
CA GLN A 779 -27.69 -1.87 -58.89
C GLN A 779 -29.07 -1.82 -58.23
N ILE A 780 -29.15 -2.09 -56.91
CA ILE A 780 -30.41 -2.00 -56.15
C ILE A 780 -30.92 -0.55 -56.16
N ILE A 781 -30.05 0.44 -55.93
CA ILE A 781 -30.41 1.88 -55.95
C ILE A 781 -30.94 2.27 -57.30
N ALA A 782 -30.37 1.78 -58.42
CA ALA A 782 -30.80 2.11 -59.77
C ALA A 782 -32.12 1.46 -60.18
N THR A 783 -32.56 0.41 -59.49
CA THR A 783 -33.79 -0.36 -59.79
C THR A 783 -34.98 0.00 -58.91
N GLN A 784 -34.78 0.74 -57.82
CA GLN A 784 -35.86 1.28 -57.00
C GLN A 784 -36.01 2.79 -57.29
N PRO A 785 -37.21 3.28 -57.69
CA PRO A 785 -37.45 4.71 -57.98
C PRO A 785 -37.49 5.56 -56.73
#